data_6d8674307c82f1402d14613a9f60ea14
#
_entry.id   6d8674307c82f1402d14613a9f60ea14
#
_cell.length_a   1.000
_cell.length_b   1.000
_cell.length_c   1.000
_cell.angle_alpha   90.00
_cell.angle_beta   90.00
_cell.angle_gamma   90.00
#
_symmetry.space_group_name_H-M   'P 1'
#
loop_
_entity.id
_entity.type
_entity.pdbx_description
1 polymer ?
#
loop_
_entity_poly.entity_id
_entity_poly.type
_entity_poly.pdbx_seq_one_letter_code
_entity_poly.pdbx_strand_id
1 'polypeptide(L)'
;MSEGKSRSGDAPKGDEPHPDIPPYDAPTETFGAVGNAADASKHASEADRPSDDAHVDRVVEVDGTDAAESTVHEPWITDFATTDFDTTDSDSTEVVESAGPPDAVESDSATSTPQQTPVADESPTVAQSVVPGQPVVAELPIIAEQPKSAGEPPSIPPSDGSAQADAAGVTPPWRKIAIGTGAVFAVLTLLYAADWFTSSDRVPRGVTVAGIDVGGKAHSDAEAALRSELGPRAEQPVQVDVGDRQVEVLPVDAGLGVDWNATLDRAGSQPINPITRLTSFFGSREIGVVSTTDEQALTVAIDGLRAQTDRAPVEGDVVFDGVTPVAVAPLEGRVLDADGTRRNLQTEWASGSAEVAYESTPVSVTQDAVDRAIADVAAPATSAPVIVAGRQNVDATLAPNRVGEVLRFDPDGQGGLTPIYDTDVAAGILAPQLVRTEVPPKDASFTFSAGAPTVVPGVMGELVEWRKTLEQLPALLSADGPRTTEAIYEPAPPALTTEAAQNLGVREVIAEYTTGGFEYASGVNIGLTAQIVNGALVKPKETFSLNGYTGPRGTAQGFVESGIIDNGRPDRAVGGGISQFATTLYNASYFAGMEDTDHTEHSYYISRYPEAREATVFEGAIDLKFTNPNDTGVVIESFADSSSVTVRLWGTKTVDVESITGSRTNPTSPNTVTLPAGAGCVASGGGPGFTASDTKVISDAASNRELSRNTRTVKYDPIPIVKCVQPDRPDPSPAPRPEPEPDE
;
A
#
# COMPACT_ATOMS: atom_id res chain seq x y z
N MET A 1 -48.14 54.67 -14.70
CA MET A 1 -47.25 55.71 -15.28
C MET A 1 -46.05 54.90 -15.70
N SER A 2 -46.07 54.61 -16.88
CA SER A 2 -45.41 54.96 -18.14
C SER A 2 -44.15 54.13 -18.28
N GLU A 3 -44.16 53.20 -19.18
CA GLU A 3 -43.68 53.21 -20.57
C GLU A 3 -42.15 53.15 -20.63
N GLY A 4 -41.46 52.35 -21.37
CA GLY A 4 -41.82 51.65 -22.61
C GLY A 4 -40.54 51.24 -23.29
N LYS A 5 -40.71 50.30 -24.23
CA LYS A 5 -39.94 50.06 -25.46
C LYS A 5 -38.49 49.53 -25.42
N SER A 6 -38.25 48.27 -25.73
CA SER A 6 -37.98 47.69 -27.11
C SER A 6 -36.78 48.23 -27.86
N ARG A 7 -35.86 47.34 -28.19
CA ARG A 7 -35.28 46.96 -29.52
C ARG A 7 -33.95 46.24 -29.28
N SER A 8 -33.88 44.98 -29.69
CA SER A 8 -33.34 44.43 -30.95
C SER A 8 -31.90 44.80 -31.24
N GLY A 9 -31.11 43.76 -31.43
CA GLY A 9 -29.98 43.84 -32.36
C GLY A 9 -28.75 43.05 -31.95
N ASP A 10 -28.53 42.01 -32.78
CA ASP A 10 -27.27 41.50 -33.23
C ASP A 10 -26.37 40.64 -32.32
N ALA A 11 -26.25 39.42 -32.82
CA ALA A 11 -25.07 38.54 -32.60
C ALA A 11 -23.84 39.12 -33.34
N PRO A 12 -22.64 38.85 -32.90
CA PRO A 12 -21.84 37.94 -33.70
C PRO A 12 -20.95 36.94 -32.95
N LYS A 13 -20.84 35.77 -33.54
CA LYS A 13 -19.69 34.90 -33.85
C LYS A 13 -18.40 35.10 -33.07
N GLY A 14 -17.93 33.98 -32.49
CA GLY A 14 -16.56 33.79 -32.07
C GLY A 14 -16.35 32.35 -31.58
N ASP A 15 -16.04 31.45 -32.51
CA ASP A 15 -15.54 30.10 -32.27
C ASP A 15 -14.16 30.19 -31.63
N GLU A 16 -13.97 29.54 -30.50
CA GLU A 16 -12.66 29.04 -30.06
C GLU A 16 -12.79 27.56 -29.72
N PRO A 17 -11.86 26.71 -30.20
CA PRO A 17 -11.96 25.28 -30.06
C PRO A 17 -11.48 24.79 -28.69
N HIS A 18 -12.31 23.98 -28.04
CA HIS A 18 -11.89 23.14 -26.91
C HIS A 18 -10.94 22.03 -27.43
N PRO A 19 -9.91 21.68 -26.66
CA PRO A 19 -9.00 20.61 -27.03
C PRO A 19 -9.70 19.24 -26.92
N ASP A 20 -9.54 18.46 -27.99
CA ASP A 20 -9.98 17.09 -28.12
C ASP A 20 -9.46 16.20 -26.99
N ILE A 21 -10.39 15.58 -26.27
CA ILE A 21 -10.12 14.42 -25.42
C ILE A 21 -10.23 13.21 -26.34
N PRO A 22 -9.17 12.37 -26.46
CA PRO A 22 -9.28 11.16 -27.26
C PRO A 22 -10.24 10.16 -26.62
N PRO A 23 -10.98 9.36 -27.40
CA PRO A 23 -11.88 8.35 -26.87
C PRO A 23 -11.07 7.25 -26.16
N TYR A 24 -11.55 6.92 -24.97
CA TYR A 24 -11.04 5.81 -24.16
C TYR A 24 -11.44 4.50 -24.85
N ASP A 25 -10.46 3.81 -25.44
CA ASP A 25 -10.62 2.45 -25.91
C ASP A 25 -10.78 1.52 -24.71
N ALA A 26 -12.00 1.06 -24.51
CA ALA A 26 -12.26 -0.06 -23.60
C ALA A 26 -11.71 -1.33 -24.26
N PRO A 27 -10.92 -2.15 -23.53
CA PRO A 27 -10.51 -3.45 -24.05
C PRO A 27 -11.76 -4.34 -24.18
N THR A 28 -12.08 -4.72 -25.39
CA THR A 28 -12.97 -5.85 -25.70
C THR A 28 -12.28 -7.12 -25.26
N GLU A 29 -12.56 -7.57 -24.04
CA GLU A 29 -12.27 -8.94 -23.64
C GLU A 29 -13.22 -9.89 -24.36
N THR A 30 -12.72 -10.54 -25.37
CA THR A 30 -13.33 -11.74 -25.94
C THR A 30 -13.25 -12.85 -24.89
N PHE A 31 -14.41 -13.23 -24.33
CA PHE A 31 -14.54 -14.41 -23.49
C PHE A 31 -14.17 -15.65 -24.31
N GLY A 32 -12.95 -16.13 -24.10
CA GLY A 32 -12.52 -17.46 -24.51
C GLY A 32 -13.13 -18.51 -23.60
N ALA A 33 -13.71 -19.53 -24.23
CA ALA A 33 -14.28 -20.70 -23.60
C ALA A 33 -13.33 -21.30 -22.54
N VAL A 34 -13.85 -21.53 -21.34
CA VAL A 34 -13.16 -22.30 -20.30
C VAL A 34 -13.16 -23.76 -20.76
N GLY A 35 -12.06 -24.19 -21.34
CA GLY A 35 -11.78 -25.57 -21.65
C GLY A 35 -11.35 -26.31 -20.39
N ASN A 36 -11.90 -27.48 -20.19
CA ASN A 36 -11.58 -28.46 -19.15
C ASN A 36 -10.07 -28.68 -19.00
N ALA A 37 -9.54 -28.41 -17.82
CA ALA A 37 -8.23 -28.87 -17.40
C ALA A 37 -8.31 -30.32 -16.94
N ALA A 38 -8.22 -31.25 -17.88
CA ALA A 38 -7.90 -32.65 -17.64
C ALA A 38 -7.23 -33.18 -18.92
N ASP A 39 -5.94 -33.05 -18.99
CA ASP A 39 -4.95 -33.94 -19.63
C ASP A 39 -3.68 -33.17 -19.97
N ALA A 40 -2.72 -33.17 -19.08
CA ALA A 40 -1.34 -32.81 -19.38
C ALA A 40 -0.37 -33.59 -18.47
N SER A 41 -0.37 -34.89 -18.66
CA SER A 41 0.74 -35.70 -18.23
C SER A 41 1.07 -36.70 -19.37
N LYS A 42 1.90 -36.25 -20.30
CA LYS A 42 2.78 -37.05 -21.15
C LYS A 42 3.39 -36.16 -22.22
N HIS A 43 4.62 -35.75 -22.00
CA HIS A 43 5.72 -35.60 -22.95
C HIS A 43 6.78 -34.66 -22.40
N ALA A 44 7.77 -35.22 -21.77
CA ALA A 44 9.11 -34.69 -21.74
C ALA A 44 10.05 -35.85 -22.03
N SER A 45 10.57 -35.91 -23.24
CA SER A 45 11.69 -36.74 -23.66
C SER A 45 13.00 -36.09 -23.22
N GLU A 46 13.79 -36.85 -22.48
CA GLU A 46 15.17 -37.24 -22.80
C GLU A 46 16.12 -36.13 -23.30
N ALA A 47 17.06 -35.76 -22.45
CA ALA A 47 18.50 -35.68 -22.78
C ALA A 47 19.31 -35.26 -21.55
N ASP A 48 20.34 -36.05 -21.34
CA ASP A 48 21.64 -35.85 -20.70
C ASP A 48 21.82 -36.19 -19.22
N ARG A 49 22.43 -37.41 -19.08
CA ARG A 49 23.32 -37.79 -17.97
C ARG A 49 24.78 -37.44 -18.29
N PRO A 50 25.62 -37.30 -17.26
CA PRO A 50 26.51 -38.43 -16.94
C PRO A 50 26.64 -38.76 -15.44
N SER A 51 26.70 -40.03 -15.21
CA SER A 51 27.43 -40.94 -14.34
C SER A 51 28.45 -40.37 -13.34
N ASP A 52 28.45 -40.88 -12.07
CA ASP A 52 29.43 -41.87 -11.57
C ASP A 52 29.16 -42.27 -10.10
N ASP A 53 29.13 -43.57 -9.94
CA ASP A 53 29.60 -44.51 -8.91
C ASP A 53 29.74 -44.13 -7.41
N ALA A 54 29.11 -44.91 -6.52
CA ALA A 54 29.76 -45.92 -5.68
C ALA A 54 28.85 -46.49 -4.57
N HIS A 55 28.56 -47.77 -4.70
CA HIS A 55 28.50 -48.83 -3.70
C HIS A 55 28.50 -48.49 -2.19
N VAL A 56 27.59 -49.07 -1.41
CA VAL A 56 27.83 -50.24 -0.51
C VAL A 56 26.52 -50.72 0.13
N ASP A 57 26.33 -52.05 0.02
CA ASP A 57 25.39 -52.96 0.70
C ASP A 57 25.28 -52.81 2.22
N ARG A 58 24.09 -52.98 2.77
CA ARG A 58 23.86 -54.03 3.80
C ARG A 58 22.39 -54.31 4.07
N VAL A 59 22.01 -55.52 3.75
CA VAL A 59 20.82 -56.25 4.21
C VAL A 59 20.99 -56.60 5.69
N VAL A 60 19.93 -56.39 6.50
CA VAL A 60 19.64 -57.24 7.69
C VAL A 60 18.12 -57.41 7.79
N GLU A 61 17.72 -58.63 7.58
CA GLU A 61 16.43 -59.22 7.88
C GLU A 61 16.39 -59.55 9.38
N VAL A 62 15.31 -59.18 10.11
CA VAL A 62 14.87 -59.91 11.33
C VAL A 62 13.35 -59.86 11.43
N ASP A 63 12.84 -61.06 11.54
CA ASP A 63 11.51 -61.60 11.71
C ASP A 63 10.88 -61.27 13.08
N GLY A 64 9.52 -61.26 13.16
CA GLY A 64 8.84 -61.64 14.41
C GLY A 64 7.80 -60.73 15.00
N THR A 65 6.54 -60.93 14.62
CA THR A 65 5.31 -60.96 15.47
C THR A 65 5.19 -60.05 16.70
N ASP A 66 4.23 -59.15 16.76
CA ASP A 66 3.03 -59.27 17.62
C ASP A 66 2.01 -58.14 17.39
N ALA A 67 0.72 -58.51 17.50
CA ALA A 67 -0.44 -57.72 17.33
C ALA A 67 -0.69 -56.79 18.55
N ALA A 68 -1.07 -55.52 18.25
CA ALA A 68 -1.87 -54.74 19.19
C ALA A 68 -2.74 -53.76 18.42
N GLU A 69 -4.06 -53.98 18.51
CA GLU A 69 -5.13 -53.09 18.11
C GLU A 69 -4.95 -51.67 18.65
N SER A 70 -5.07 -50.68 17.79
CA SER A 70 -5.34 -49.31 18.20
C SER A 70 -6.49 -48.78 17.39
N THR A 71 -7.64 -48.74 18.02
CA THR A 71 -8.90 -48.16 17.61
C THR A 71 -8.76 -46.68 17.31
N VAL A 72 -9.03 -46.28 16.08
CA VAL A 72 -9.27 -44.88 15.69
C VAL A 72 -10.74 -44.57 15.92
N HIS A 73 -11.00 -43.62 16.82
CA HIS A 73 -12.32 -43.05 17.05
C HIS A 73 -12.64 -42.03 15.95
N GLU A 74 -13.68 -42.31 15.19
CA GLU A 74 -14.47 -41.28 14.49
C GLU A 74 -15.54 -40.69 15.46
N PRO A 75 -15.86 -39.42 15.39
CA PRO A 75 -16.98 -38.87 16.10
C PRO A 75 -18.13 -38.41 15.18
N TRP A 76 -19.33 -38.83 15.57
CA TRP A 76 -20.62 -38.17 15.47
C TRP A 76 -21.41 -38.23 14.17
N ILE A 77 -22.20 -39.30 14.04
CA ILE A 77 -23.52 -39.26 13.41
C ILE A 77 -24.53 -39.69 14.48
N THR A 78 -25.41 -38.80 14.91
CA THR A 78 -26.55 -39.12 15.76
C THR A 78 -27.74 -39.49 14.91
N ASP A 79 -28.18 -40.73 15.04
CA ASP A 79 -29.41 -41.31 14.55
C ASP A 79 -30.66 -40.54 15.07
N PHE A 80 -31.54 -40.19 14.16
CA PHE A 80 -32.94 -39.92 14.48
C PHE A 80 -33.75 -41.20 14.35
N ALA A 81 -34.09 -41.81 15.50
CA ALA A 81 -35.03 -42.89 15.59
C ALA A 81 -36.49 -42.34 15.55
N THR A 82 -37.23 -42.87 14.62
CA THR A 82 -38.68 -42.82 14.56
C THR A 82 -39.28 -43.52 15.78
N THR A 83 -40.18 -42.83 16.51
CA THR A 83 -41.07 -43.48 17.47
C THR A 83 -42.52 -43.35 17.00
N ASP A 84 -43.09 -44.52 16.77
CA ASP A 84 -44.49 -44.77 16.52
C ASP A 84 -45.39 -44.35 17.71
N PHE A 85 -46.53 -43.79 17.40
CA PHE A 85 -47.63 -43.56 18.33
C PHE A 85 -48.42 -44.84 18.50
N ASP A 86 -48.59 -45.31 19.72
CA ASP A 86 -49.67 -46.20 20.09
C ASP A 86 -50.45 -45.67 21.31
N THR A 87 -51.76 -45.62 21.15
CA THR A 87 -52.75 -45.15 22.07
C THR A 87 -53.15 -46.25 23.03
N THR A 88 -53.20 -45.93 24.36
CA THR A 88 -54.31 -46.42 25.26
C THR A 88 -54.30 -45.71 26.61
N ASP A 89 -55.37 -45.05 26.86
CA ASP A 89 -56.32 -44.96 27.97
C ASP A 89 -55.85 -45.23 29.43
N SER A 90 -56.13 -44.30 30.32
CA SER A 90 -57.02 -44.31 31.49
C SER A 90 -56.60 -43.45 32.67
N ASP A 91 -57.43 -42.48 32.91
CA ASP A 91 -58.08 -42.16 34.18
C ASP A 91 -57.30 -42.11 35.50
N SER A 92 -57.21 -40.90 36.11
CA SER A 92 -57.59 -40.66 37.51
C SER A 92 -57.45 -39.18 37.91
N THR A 93 -58.54 -38.64 38.32
CA THR A 93 -58.81 -37.41 39.04
C THR A 93 -58.05 -37.26 40.35
N GLU A 94 -57.56 -36.02 40.65
CA GLU A 94 -57.74 -35.44 41.97
C GLU A 94 -57.61 -33.91 41.96
N VAL A 95 -58.57 -33.28 42.61
CA VAL A 95 -58.88 -31.86 42.81
C VAL A 95 -58.25 -31.41 44.14
N VAL A 96 -57.59 -30.24 44.20
CA VAL A 96 -57.56 -29.35 45.36
C VAL A 96 -57.22 -27.94 44.88
N GLU A 97 -58.16 -27.08 44.77
CA GLU A 97 -58.64 -25.96 45.57
C GLU A 97 -57.65 -24.86 45.93
N SER A 98 -57.86 -23.70 45.27
CA SER A 98 -58.06 -22.31 45.71
C SER A 98 -57.14 -21.72 46.83
N ALA A 99 -56.51 -20.56 46.54
CA ALA A 99 -56.52 -19.37 47.39
C ALA A 99 -56.16 -18.14 46.56
N GLY A 100 -57.10 -17.17 46.58
CA GLY A 100 -56.96 -15.85 45.96
C GLY A 100 -56.24 -14.81 46.88
N PRO A 101 -56.16 -13.56 46.46
CA PRO A 101 -55.18 -12.56 46.91
C PRO A 101 -55.67 -11.74 48.12
N PRO A 102 -54.84 -10.93 48.77
CA PRO A 102 -55.32 -9.75 49.49
C PRO A 102 -54.74 -8.43 48.96
N ASP A 103 -55.57 -7.55 48.94
CA ASP A 103 -55.83 -6.12 48.90
C ASP A 103 -54.68 -5.15 49.14
N ALA A 104 -54.92 -4.02 48.50
CA ALA A 104 -54.33 -2.71 48.56
C ALA A 104 -54.27 -2.07 49.95
N VAL A 105 -53.23 -1.25 50.18
CA VAL A 105 -53.28 -0.12 51.11
C VAL A 105 -52.71 1.13 50.44
N GLU A 106 -53.60 2.13 50.32
CA GLU A 106 -53.35 3.55 50.05
C GLU A 106 -52.60 4.21 51.22
N SER A 107 -51.76 5.18 50.94
CA SER A 107 -51.74 6.53 51.52
C SER A 107 -50.60 7.40 51.05
N ASP A 108 -51.00 8.45 50.39
CA ASP A 108 -50.90 9.89 50.72
C ASP A 108 -49.61 10.64 50.49
N SER A 109 -49.72 11.55 49.52
CA SER A 109 -49.40 12.99 49.53
C SER A 109 -48.00 13.49 49.93
N ALA A 110 -47.29 14.10 48.98
CA ALA A 110 -46.93 15.52 49.12
C ALA A 110 -46.33 16.11 47.85
N THR A 111 -46.99 17.09 47.38
CA THR A 111 -46.69 18.16 46.41
C THR A 111 -45.43 18.91 46.79
N SER A 112 -44.55 19.18 45.84
CA SER A 112 -43.89 20.50 45.71
C SER A 112 -43.14 20.66 44.38
N THR A 113 -43.73 21.49 43.53
CA THR A 113 -43.03 22.26 42.50
C THR A 113 -42.45 23.51 43.19
N PRO A 114 -41.25 24.01 42.86
CA PRO A 114 -41.28 25.35 42.36
C PRO A 114 -40.26 25.71 41.27
N GLN A 115 -40.72 26.66 40.52
CA GLN A 115 -40.07 27.87 39.98
C GLN A 115 -39.00 27.76 38.90
N GLN A 116 -39.47 28.26 37.77
CA GLN A 116 -38.75 28.95 36.68
C GLN A 116 -38.11 30.25 37.17
N THR A 117 -36.92 30.60 36.60
CA THR A 117 -36.57 31.83 35.85
C THR A 117 -35.07 32.06 35.92
N PRO A 118 -34.45 32.88 35.03
CA PRO A 118 -34.72 33.20 33.64
C PRO A 118 -33.50 32.99 32.68
N VAL A 119 -33.79 33.06 31.43
CA VAL A 119 -32.95 33.11 30.23
C VAL A 119 -31.93 34.24 30.27
N ALA A 120 -30.68 33.98 29.93
CA ALA A 120 -29.75 34.93 29.35
C ALA A 120 -29.23 34.39 28.03
N ASP A 121 -29.49 35.12 27.02
CA ASP A 121 -29.14 35.02 25.61
C ASP A 121 -27.64 35.28 25.46
N GLU A 122 -26.87 34.32 24.93
CA GLU A 122 -25.57 34.60 24.31
C GLU A 122 -25.34 33.65 23.12
N SER A 123 -25.32 34.28 21.97
CA SER A 123 -25.04 33.69 20.67
C SER A 123 -23.64 33.04 20.59
N PRO A 124 -23.45 31.92 19.89
CA PRO A 124 -22.14 31.33 19.71
C PRO A 124 -21.34 32.06 18.63
N THR A 125 -20.22 32.61 19.06
CA THR A 125 -19.17 33.16 18.20
C THR A 125 -18.48 31.99 17.43
N VAL A 126 -18.48 32.12 16.12
CA VAL A 126 -17.78 31.24 15.18
C VAL A 126 -16.28 31.32 15.46
N ALA A 127 -15.68 30.19 15.88
CA ALA A 127 -14.26 30.03 15.94
C ALA A 127 -13.71 29.73 14.53
N GLN A 128 -13.02 30.69 13.95
CA GLN A 128 -12.20 30.53 12.77
C GLN A 128 -10.95 29.72 13.12
N SER A 129 -10.72 28.70 12.35
CA SER A 129 -9.47 27.90 12.33
C SER A 129 -8.29 28.78 11.95
N VAL A 130 -7.34 28.93 12.86
CA VAL A 130 -6.05 29.59 12.62
C VAL A 130 -5.09 28.56 12.07
N VAL A 131 -4.63 28.79 10.86
CA VAL A 131 -3.48 28.10 10.22
C VAL A 131 -2.21 28.61 10.91
N PRO A 132 -1.24 27.76 11.33
CA PRO A 132 0.01 28.23 11.89
C PRO A 132 0.85 28.86 10.79
N GLY A 133 1.07 30.18 10.94
CA GLY A 133 1.99 30.96 10.13
C GLY A 133 3.44 30.72 10.51
N GLN A 134 4.28 31.04 9.56
CA GLN A 134 5.74 31.05 9.56
C GLN A 134 6.37 31.76 10.77
N PRO A 135 7.61 31.43 11.16
CA PRO A 135 8.29 32.09 12.26
C PRO A 135 8.64 33.53 11.91
N VAL A 136 8.21 34.42 12.75
CA VAL A 136 8.59 35.85 12.75
C VAL A 136 10.04 35.92 13.25
N VAL A 137 10.91 36.41 12.39
CA VAL A 137 12.28 36.80 12.75
C VAL A 137 12.21 38.05 13.61
N ALA A 138 12.59 37.94 14.87
CA ALA A 138 12.77 39.06 15.77
C ALA A 138 14.07 39.82 15.39
N GLU A 139 13.93 41.05 14.90
CA GLU A 139 15.02 42.00 14.77
C GLU A 139 15.57 42.36 16.15
N LEU A 140 16.83 41.99 16.40
CA LEU A 140 17.62 42.57 17.48
C LEU A 140 18.32 43.83 16.96
N PRO A 141 18.41 44.92 17.76
CA PRO A 141 19.01 46.16 17.32
C PRO A 141 20.55 46.04 17.21
N ILE A 142 21.05 46.38 16.04
CA ILE A 142 22.45 46.50 15.75
C ILE A 142 23.01 47.69 16.52
N ILE A 143 23.84 47.44 17.55
CA ILE A 143 24.68 48.45 18.14
C ILE A 143 25.94 48.53 17.24
N ALA A 144 26.02 49.61 16.47
CA ALA A 144 27.18 49.93 15.69
C ALA A 144 28.28 50.42 16.63
N GLU A 145 29.28 49.61 16.93
CA GLU A 145 30.57 50.05 17.46
C GLU A 145 31.42 50.55 16.28
N GLN A 146 31.61 51.89 16.25
CA GLN A 146 32.60 52.52 15.37
C GLN A 146 34.03 52.12 15.82
N PRO A 147 34.96 51.79 14.91
CA PRO A 147 36.36 51.65 15.25
C PRO A 147 36.96 53.01 15.52
N LYS A 148 37.58 53.14 16.68
CA LYS A 148 38.34 54.32 17.10
C LYS A 148 39.45 54.62 16.11
N SER A 149 39.37 55.82 15.56
CA SER A 149 40.40 56.56 14.85
C SER A 149 41.76 56.46 15.53
N ALA A 150 42.76 56.01 14.77
CA ALA A 150 44.16 56.09 15.17
C ALA A 150 44.58 57.56 15.31
N GLY A 151 45.27 57.82 16.44
CA GLY A 151 45.66 59.16 16.83
C GLY A 151 46.68 59.81 15.89
N GLU A 152 46.41 61.04 15.65
CA GLU A 152 47.31 62.02 15.03
C GLU A 152 48.66 62.13 15.81
N PRO A 153 49.80 62.24 15.15
CA PRO A 153 51.06 62.51 15.82
C PRO A 153 51.13 63.98 16.32
N PRO A 154 51.78 64.23 17.44
CA PRO A 154 51.80 65.55 18.05
C PRO A 154 52.64 66.52 17.24
N SER A 155 52.07 67.69 16.94
CA SER A 155 52.72 68.87 16.38
C SER A 155 53.69 69.50 17.41
N ILE A 156 54.88 69.75 16.98
CA ILE A 156 55.91 70.51 17.69
C ILE A 156 55.70 72.01 17.41
N PRO A 157 55.73 72.88 18.42
CA PRO A 157 55.65 74.33 18.22
C PRO A 157 56.94 74.91 17.73
N PRO A 158 56.94 76.01 16.97
CA PRO A 158 58.13 76.71 16.54
C PRO A 158 58.68 77.53 17.67
N SER A 159 60.00 77.38 17.95
CA SER A 159 60.73 78.38 18.79
C SER A 159 61.63 79.22 17.90
N ASP A 160 61.26 80.47 17.84
CA ASP A 160 62.12 81.56 17.41
C ASP A 160 63.32 81.67 18.35
N GLY A 161 64.48 81.88 17.77
CA GLY A 161 65.70 82.22 18.53
C GLY A 161 66.84 82.47 17.64
N SER A 162 66.95 83.68 17.15
CA SER A 162 68.08 84.25 16.48
C SER A 162 69.28 84.36 17.44
N ALA A 163 70.42 83.86 17.07
CA ALA A 163 71.71 84.37 17.54
C ALA A 163 72.76 84.15 16.49
N GLN A 164 73.28 85.30 16.02
CA GLN A 164 74.50 85.43 15.25
C GLN A 164 75.69 85.15 16.13
N ALA A 165 76.66 84.44 15.57
CA ALA A 165 78.12 84.76 15.76
C ALA A 165 79.00 83.89 14.90
N ASP A 166 79.68 84.54 14.08
CA ASP A 166 81.07 84.55 13.67
C ASP A 166 81.81 83.27 13.18
N ALA A 167 82.39 83.52 12.05
CA ALA A 167 83.34 82.83 11.22
C ALA A 167 84.58 82.28 11.87
N ALA A 168 84.95 81.06 11.55
CA ALA A 168 86.37 80.67 11.34
C ALA A 168 86.38 79.44 10.38
N GLY A 169 87.05 79.62 9.25
CA GLY A 169 87.19 78.65 8.18
C GLY A 169 88.03 77.41 8.57
N VAL A 170 87.38 76.23 8.29
CA VAL A 170 88.12 75.01 8.12
C VAL A 170 87.48 74.31 6.92
N THR A 171 88.20 74.07 5.89
CA THR A 171 87.76 73.33 4.70
C THR A 171 87.56 71.84 5.06
N PRO A 172 86.37 71.29 4.92
CA PRO A 172 86.07 69.88 5.24
C PRO A 172 86.43 68.94 4.09
N PRO A 173 86.88 67.71 4.43
CA PRO A 173 87.29 66.67 3.50
C PRO A 173 86.18 65.97 2.68
N TRP A 174 84.97 66.50 2.65
CA TRP A 174 83.82 65.86 2.02
C TRP A 174 83.90 65.82 0.48
N ARG A 175 84.73 66.53 -0.20
CA ARG A 175 84.94 66.46 -1.66
C ARG A 175 85.56 65.12 -2.12
N LYS A 176 86.29 64.42 -1.30
CA LYS A 176 86.83 63.07 -1.61
C LYS A 176 85.79 61.98 -1.33
N ILE A 177 84.89 62.18 -0.37
CA ILE A 177 83.79 61.27 -0.07
C ILE A 177 82.68 61.41 -1.13
N ALA A 178 82.39 62.64 -1.60
CA ALA A 178 81.36 62.88 -2.65
C ALA A 178 81.79 62.26 -4.02
N ILE A 179 83.06 62.21 -4.35
CA ILE A 179 83.48 61.53 -5.60
C ILE A 179 83.46 60.00 -5.46
N GLY A 180 83.75 59.46 -4.28
CA GLY A 180 83.61 58.02 -4.01
C GLY A 180 82.17 57.52 -3.98
N THR A 181 81.30 58.24 -3.31
CA THR A 181 79.88 57.93 -3.28
C THR A 181 79.19 58.12 -4.63
N GLY A 182 79.53 59.15 -5.40
CA GLY A 182 79.06 59.34 -6.78
C GLY A 182 79.43 58.22 -7.73
N ALA A 183 80.69 57.73 -7.62
CA ALA A 183 81.17 56.62 -8.42
C ALA A 183 80.45 55.30 -8.08
N VAL A 184 80.24 55.03 -6.79
CA VAL A 184 79.46 53.86 -6.33
C VAL A 184 77.99 53.98 -6.80
N PHE A 185 77.33 55.17 -6.71
CA PHE A 185 75.96 55.38 -7.21
C PHE A 185 75.93 55.26 -8.72
N ALA A 186 76.91 55.76 -9.48
CA ALA A 186 76.95 55.57 -10.94
C ALA A 186 77.14 54.11 -11.34
N VAL A 187 77.97 53.36 -10.62
CA VAL A 187 78.12 51.90 -10.84
C VAL A 187 76.84 51.16 -10.50
N LEU A 188 76.21 51.47 -9.39
CA LEU A 188 74.94 50.87 -9.00
C LEU A 188 73.81 51.21 -9.99
N THR A 189 73.80 52.45 -10.51
CA THR A 189 72.79 52.87 -11.54
C THR A 189 73.03 52.17 -12.89
N LEU A 190 74.27 52.00 -13.26
CA LEU A 190 74.71 51.26 -14.47
C LEU A 190 74.34 49.75 -14.30
N LEU A 191 74.65 49.19 -13.16
CA LEU A 191 74.29 47.79 -12.88
C LEU A 191 72.76 47.61 -12.86
N TYR A 192 71.98 48.53 -12.26
CA TYR A 192 70.58 48.56 -12.28
C TYR A 192 69.99 48.69 -13.70
N ALA A 193 70.57 49.66 -14.50
CA ALA A 193 70.15 49.84 -15.88
C ALA A 193 70.47 48.60 -16.75
N ALA A 194 71.63 47.99 -16.57
CA ALA A 194 72.05 46.76 -17.24
C ALA A 194 71.08 45.61 -16.87
N ASP A 195 70.77 45.48 -15.56
CA ASP A 195 69.85 44.48 -15.07
C ASP A 195 68.47 44.76 -15.60
N TRP A 196 68.03 46.02 -15.67
CA TRP A 196 66.71 46.34 -16.22
C TRP A 196 66.61 45.99 -17.73
N PHE A 197 67.62 46.38 -18.51
CA PHE A 197 67.64 46.06 -19.97
C PHE A 197 67.68 44.57 -20.25
N THR A 198 68.37 43.78 -19.44
CA THR A 198 68.53 42.33 -19.67
C THR A 198 67.36 41.49 -19.09
N SER A 199 66.56 42.08 -18.22
CA SER A 199 65.49 41.31 -17.52
C SER A 199 64.08 41.89 -17.70
N SER A 200 63.90 42.95 -18.53
CA SER A 200 62.56 43.57 -18.70
C SER A 200 61.49 42.63 -19.32
N ASP A 201 61.86 41.67 -20.17
CA ASP A 201 60.95 40.69 -20.79
C ASP A 201 61.06 39.30 -20.16
N ARG A 202 61.52 39.23 -18.90
CA ARG A 202 61.66 37.95 -18.18
C ARG A 202 60.70 37.86 -17.04
N VAL A 203 60.30 36.60 -16.73
CA VAL A 203 59.53 36.29 -15.52
C VAL A 203 60.27 36.85 -14.29
N PRO A 204 59.58 37.47 -13.31
CA PRO A 204 60.15 37.92 -12.08
C PRO A 204 61.02 36.86 -11.39
N ARG A 205 62.19 37.26 -10.85
CA ARG A 205 63.08 36.35 -10.13
C ARG A 205 62.38 35.75 -8.91
N GLY A 206 62.66 34.49 -8.63
CA GLY A 206 62.15 33.78 -7.49
C GLY A 206 60.71 33.36 -7.64
N VAL A 207 60.10 33.43 -8.86
CA VAL A 207 58.75 32.90 -9.12
C VAL A 207 58.86 31.43 -9.41
N THR A 208 58.04 30.65 -8.67
CA THR A 208 57.75 29.23 -8.92
C THR A 208 56.32 29.05 -9.30
N VAL A 209 56.00 28.09 -10.17
CA VAL A 209 54.67 27.72 -10.60
C VAL A 209 54.48 26.23 -10.36
N ALA A 210 53.58 25.86 -9.48
CA ALA A 210 53.37 24.46 -9.06
C ALA A 210 54.69 23.75 -8.71
N GLY A 211 55.57 24.46 -7.96
CA GLY A 211 56.88 23.97 -7.56
C GLY A 211 57.98 24.07 -8.61
N ILE A 212 57.70 24.52 -9.85
CA ILE A 212 58.68 24.64 -10.94
C ILE A 212 59.25 26.04 -10.97
N ASP A 213 60.59 26.16 -10.89
CA ASP A 213 61.26 27.46 -10.96
C ASP A 213 61.27 28.04 -12.37
N VAL A 214 60.53 29.12 -12.57
CA VAL A 214 60.48 29.90 -13.80
C VAL A 214 61.06 31.28 -13.67
N GLY A 215 61.55 31.61 -12.48
CA GLY A 215 62.09 32.93 -12.16
C GLY A 215 63.36 33.33 -12.98
N GLY A 216 63.30 34.51 -13.58
CA GLY A 216 64.41 35.05 -14.38
C GLY A 216 64.55 34.47 -15.78
N LYS A 217 63.74 33.48 -16.18
CA LYS A 217 63.74 32.91 -17.53
C LYS A 217 63.03 33.87 -18.53
N ALA A 218 63.34 33.80 -19.82
CA ALA A 218 62.53 34.44 -20.82
C ALA A 218 61.15 33.78 -20.86
N HIS A 219 60.10 34.51 -21.27
CA HIS A 219 58.72 33.94 -21.29
C HIS A 219 58.63 32.64 -22.09
N SER A 220 59.32 32.56 -23.26
CA SER A 220 59.34 31.32 -24.06
C SER A 220 60.05 30.15 -23.38
N ASP A 221 61.14 30.43 -22.62
CA ASP A 221 61.90 29.40 -21.90
C ASP A 221 61.15 28.95 -20.63
N ALA A 222 60.43 29.88 -20.00
CA ALA A 222 59.56 29.60 -18.89
C ALA A 222 58.35 28.73 -19.34
N GLU A 223 57.71 29.06 -20.47
CA GLU A 223 56.66 28.28 -21.04
C GLU A 223 57.10 26.86 -21.44
N ALA A 224 58.27 26.76 -22.08
CA ALA A 224 58.86 25.46 -22.43
C ALA A 224 59.14 24.60 -21.22
N ALA A 225 59.66 25.20 -20.12
CA ALA A 225 59.92 24.53 -18.87
C ALA A 225 58.62 24.06 -18.20
N LEU A 226 57.59 24.94 -18.17
CA LEU A 226 56.28 24.57 -17.64
C LEU A 226 55.60 23.46 -18.46
N ARG A 227 55.68 23.53 -19.80
CA ARG A 227 55.09 22.48 -20.67
C ARG A 227 55.77 21.13 -20.47
N SER A 228 57.07 21.10 -20.27
CA SER A 228 57.81 19.85 -20.07
C SER A 228 57.51 19.19 -18.72
N GLU A 229 57.20 19.96 -17.69
CA GLU A 229 57.01 19.46 -16.31
C GLU A 229 55.53 19.33 -15.94
N LEU A 230 54.67 20.31 -16.34
CA LEU A 230 53.23 20.29 -16.02
C LEU A 230 52.42 19.54 -17.06
N GLY A 231 52.85 19.49 -18.33
CA GLY A 231 52.10 18.74 -19.37
C GLY A 231 51.84 17.31 -18.97
N PRO A 232 52.84 16.51 -18.55
CA PRO A 232 52.62 15.15 -18.09
C PRO A 232 51.74 15.02 -16.82
N ARG A 233 51.66 16.08 -15.99
CA ARG A 233 50.84 16.04 -14.77
C ARG A 233 49.31 16.01 -15.09
N ALA A 234 48.91 16.56 -16.22
CA ALA A 234 47.51 16.49 -16.64
C ALA A 234 47.04 15.05 -16.92
N GLU A 235 47.97 14.16 -17.24
CA GLU A 235 47.72 12.73 -17.49
C GLU A 235 47.97 11.85 -16.23
N GLN A 236 48.34 12.46 -15.10
CA GLN A 236 48.54 11.75 -13.84
C GLN A 236 47.33 11.95 -12.92
N PRO A 237 46.93 10.90 -12.19
CA PRO A 237 45.81 11.03 -11.27
C PRO A 237 46.14 11.99 -10.13
N VAL A 238 45.22 12.90 -9.86
CA VAL A 238 45.24 13.80 -8.70
C VAL A 238 44.46 13.11 -7.58
N GLN A 239 45.09 13.08 -6.41
CA GLN A 239 44.44 12.59 -5.20
C GLN A 239 43.49 13.66 -4.67
N VAL A 240 42.20 13.32 -4.62
CA VAL A 240 41.17 14.18 -4.05
C VAL A 240 40.80 13.64 -2.68
N ASP A 241 41.12 14.42 -1.64
CA ASP A 241 40.83 14.06 -0.26
C ASP A 241 39.41 14.55 0.15
N VAL A 242 38.52 13.61 0.47
CA VAL A 242 37.16 13.88 0.92
C VAL A 242 36.95 13.25 2.31
N GLY A 243 37.43 13.91 3.33
CA GLY A 243 37.40 13.45 4.71
C GLY A 243 38.10 12.12 4.92
N ASP A 244 37.34 11.03 5.07
CA ASP A 244 37.89 9.67 5.30
C ASP A 244 38.18 8.89 4.01
N ARG A 245 37.97 9.50 2.84
CA ARG A 245 38.16 8.87 1.53
C ARG A 245 39.13 9.66 0.66
N GLN A 246 39.91 8.91 -0.09
CA GLN A 246 40.74 9.43 -1.17
C GLN A 246 40.22 8.85 -2.49
N VAL A 247 40.01 9.72 -3.46
CA VAL A 247 39.53 9.35 -4.79
C VAL A 247 40.49 9.96 -5.81
N GLU A 248 40.80 9.21 -6.85
CA GLU A 248 41.68 9.65 -7.93
C GLU A 248 40.85 10.30 -9.05
N VAL A 249 41.30 11.46 -9.53
CA VAL A 249 40.72 12.15 -10.67
C VAL A 249 41.80 12.44 -11.68
N LEU A 250 41.61 12.04 -12.93
CA LEU A 250 42.51 12.42 -14.03
C LEU A 250 42.14 13.82 -14.54
N PRO A 251 43.08 14.81 -14.45
CA PRO A 251 42.77 16.17 -14.88
C PRO A 251 42.32 16.28 -16.32
N VAL A 252 42.92 15.50 -17.23
CA VAL A 252 42.54 15.48 -18.64
C VAL A 252 41.10 15.03 -18.85
N ASP A 253 40.64 14.02 -18.10
CA ASP A 253 39.25 13.51 -18.18
C ASP A 253 38.28 14.50 -17.54
N ALA A 254 38.73 15.25 -16.53
CA ALA A 254 37.96 16.35 -15.93
C ALA A 254 38.01 17.65 -16.76
N GLY A 255 38.59 17.63 -17.96
CA GLY A 255 38.68 18.79 -18.82
C GLY A 255 39.61 19.92 -18.33
N LEU A 256 40.55 19.59 -17.44
CA LEU A 256 41.49 20.52 -16.86
C LEU A 256 42.81 20.53 -17.64
N GLY A 257 43.27 21.71 -17.98
CA GLY A 257 44.55 21.93 -18.64
C GLY A 257 45.19 23.21 -18.14
N VAL A 258 46.37 23.58 -18.71
CA VAL A 258 47.09 24.81 -18.36
C VAL A 258 46.92 25.88 -19.43
N ASP A 259 46.42 27.05 -19.02
CA ASP A 259 46.62 28.27 -19.82
C ASP A 259 48.00 28.83 -19.58
N TRP A 260 48.93 28.50 -20.52
CA TRP A 260 50.31 28.84 -20.39
C TRP A 260 50.55 30.35 -20.37
N ASN A 261 49.80 31.10 -21.24
CA ASN A 261 49.95 32.55 -21.31
C ASN A 261 49.38 33.22 -20.05
N ALA A 262 48.16 32.89 -19.67
CA ALA A 262 47.58 33.48 -18.46
C ALA A 262 48.36 33.12 -17.19
N THR A 263 48.95 31.92 -17.12
CA THR A 263 49.80 31.51 -15.98
C THR A 263 51.08 32.37 -15.88
N LEU A 264 51.76 32.62 -17.02
CA LEU A 264 52.93 33.48 -17.05
C LEU A 264 52.58 34.95 -16.85
N ASP A 265 51.46 35.43 -17.38
CA ASP A 265 50.97 36.79 -17.14
C ASP A 265 50.67 37.05 -15.64
N ARG A 266 50.16 35.99 -14.92
CA ARG A 266 49.97 36.06 -13.47
C ARG A 266 51.23 36.22 -12.67
N ALA A 267 52.36 35.76 -13.20
CA ALA A 267 53.67 36.00 -12.61
C ALA A 267 54.04 37.49 -12.59
N GLY A 268 53.48 38.24 -13.55
CA GLY A 268 53.70 39.68 -13.68
C GLY A 268 55.08 40.03 -14.25
N SER A 269 55.41 41.32 -14.23
CA SER A 269 56.69 41.83 -14.71
C SER A 269 57.69 42.07 -13.56
N GLN A 270 58.99 42.11 -13.90
CA GLN A 270 60.04 42.44 -12.93
C GLN A 270 59.72 43.75 -12.24
N PRO A 271 59.93 43.84 -10.89
CA PRO A 271 59.63 45.06 -10.14
C PRO A 271 60.54 46.21 -10.58
N ILE A 272 59.94 47.37 -10.72
CA ILE A 272 60.68 48.61 -11.07
C ILE A 272 61.44 49.15 -9.87
N ASN A 273 60.97 48.92 -8.66
CA ASN A 273 61.61 49.40 -7.46
C ASN A 273 62.98 48.68 -7.25
N PRO A 274 64.14 49.42 -7.16
CA PRO A 274 65.48 48.82 -7.03
C PRO A 274 65.66 47.99 -5.76
N ILE A 275 64.97 48.30 -4.66
CA ILE A 275 65.05 47.55 -3.40
C ILE A 275 64.30 46.22 -3.58
N THR A 276 63.05 46.25 -4.09
CA THR A 276 62.28 45.04 -4.35
C THR A 276 62.98 44.15 -5.37
N ARG A 277 63.64 44.72 -6.36
CA ARG A 277 64.43 44.01 -7.36
C ARG A 277 65.67 43.32 -6.78
N LEU A 278 66.36 43.99 -5.82
CA LEU A 278 67.48 43.39 -5.11
C LEU A 278 67.00 42.25 -4.17
N THR A 279 65.88 42.47 -3.46
CA THR A 279 65.31 41.44 -2.56
C THR A 279 64.75 40.23 -3.30
N SER A 280 64.39 40.40 -4.58
CA SER A 280 63.88 39.27 -5.42
C SER A 280 64.93 38.20 -5.74
N PHE A 281 66.25 38.49 -5.46
CA PHE A 281 67.31 37.46 -5.54
C PHE A 281 67.27 36.47 -4.37
N PHE A 282 66.59 36.80 -3.27
CA PHE A 282 66.60 36.04 -2.01
C PHE A 282 65.22 35.60 -1.61
N GLY A 283 64.16 36.01 -2.34
CA GLY A 283 62.76 35.65 -2.10
C GLY A 283 62.24 34.67 -3.14
N SER A 284 61.48 33.67 -2.71
CA SER A 284 60.64 32.82 -3.58
C SER A 284 59.17 33.22 -3.47
N ARG A 285 58.45 33.17 -4.57
CA ARG A 285 57.03 33.41 -4.62
C ARG A 285 56.38 32.33 -5.47
N GLU A 286 55.55 31.52 -4.84
CA GLU A 286 54.75 30.53 -5.52
C GLU A 286 53.52 31.21 -6.14
N ILE A 287 53.21 30.88 -7.38
CA ILE A 287 51.95 31.26 -8.04
C ILE A 287 51.23 30.00 -8.52
N GLY A 288 49.91 29.97 -8.35
CA GLY A 288 49.10 28.90 -8.87
C GLY A 288 48.99 28.92 -10.38
N VAL A 289 48.74 27.79 -10.97
CA VAL A 289 48.45 27.62 -12.40
C VAL A 289 47.14 28.31 -12.73
N VAL A 290 47.02 28.92 -13.90
CA VAL A 290 45.74 29.32 -14.48
C VAL A 290 45.29 28.16 -15.35
N SER A 291 44.14 27.54 -14.94
CA SER A 291 43.63 26.36 -15.63
C SER A 291 42.72 26.75 -16.82
N THR A 292 42.90 26.06 -17.93
CA THR A 292 41.81 25.94 -18.91
C THR A 292 40.82 24.89 -18.44
N THR A 293 39.52 25.12 -18.61
CA THR A 293 38.48 24.23 -18.09
C THR A 293 37.44 23.94 -19.18
N ASP A 294 37.16 22.66 -19.40
CA ASP A 294 35.95 22.23 -20.03
C ASP A 294 34.89 22.02 -18.93
N GLU A 295 33.94 22.95 -18.85
CA GLU A 295 32.91 22.95 -17.78
C GLU A 295 32.05 21.72 -17.81
N GLN A 296 31.80 21.13 -18.99
CA GLN A 296 30.98 19.91 -19.11
C GLN A 296 31.75 18.70 -18.58
N ALA A 297 32.99 18.52 -18.98
CA ALA A 297 33.83 17.44 -18.49
C ALA A 297 34.07 17.54 -16.97
N LEU A 298 34.34 18.76 -16.46
CA LEU A 298 34.52 19.00 -15.04
C LEU A 298 33.25 18.68 -14.23
N THR A 299 32.08 19.03 -14.75
CA THR A 299 30.83 18.68 -14.08
C THR A 299 30.63 17.16 -14.01
N VAL A 300 30.89 16.43 -15.10
CA VAL A 300 30.84 14.96 -15.10
C VAL A 300 31.84 14.35 -14.11
N ALA A 301 33.04 14.89 -14.01
CA ALA A 301 34.04 14.43 -13.04
C ALA A 301 33.60 14.66 -11.59
N ILE A 302 33.01 15.83 -11.29
CA ILE A 302 32.46 16.15 -9.96
C ILE A 302 31.28 15.26 -9.63
N ASP A 303 30.36 15.00 -10.58
CA ASP A 303 29.24 14.07 -10.37
C ASP A 303 29.75 12.63 -10.13
N GLY A 304 30.83 12.24 -10.80
CA GLY A 304 31.52 10.97 -10.55
C GLY A 304 32.16 10.89 -9.15
N LEU A 305 32.70 11.99 -8.65
CA LEU A 305 33.19 12.11 -7.27
C LEU A 305 32.04 11.97 -6.28
N ARG A 306 30.94 12.71 -6.50
CA ARG A 306 29.73 12.64 -5.64
C ARG A 306 29.19 11.23 -5.55
N ALA A 307 29.10 10.52 -6.67
CA ALA A 307 28.61 9.13 -6.68
C ALA A 307 29.47 8.18 -5.82
N GLN A 308 30.76 8.51 -5.61
CA GLN A 308 31.69 7.72 -4.81
C GLN A 308 31.80 8.18 -3.34
N THR A 309 31.49 9.43 -3.06
CA THR A 309 31.77 10.06 -1.74
C THR A 309 30.50 10.46 -0.99
N ASP A 310 29.40 10.79 -1.70
CA ASP A 310 28.14 11.13 -1.04
C ASP A 310 27.54 9.89 -0.37
N ARG A 311 26.97 10.10 0.79
CA ARG A 311 26.25 9.06 1.53
C ARG A 311 25.10 9.68 2.33
N ALA A 312 23.97 8.98 2.39
CA ALA A 312 22.88 9.35 3.27
C ALA A 312 23.24 9.09 4.74
N PRO A 313 22.72 9.85 5.69
CA PRO A 313 22.86 9.55 7.10
C PRO A 313 22.15 8.24 7.43
N VAL A 314 22.73 7.44 8.32
CA VAL A 314 22.12 6.26 8.90
C VAL A 314 21.98 6.51 10.39
N GLU A 315 20.74 6.57 10.88
CA GLU A 315 20.49 6.71 12.31
C GLU A 315 20.91 5.44 13.05
N GLY A 316 21.39 5.62 14.27
CA GLY A 316 21.64 4.49 15.15
C GLY A 316 20.33 3.82 15.53
N ASP A 317 20.28 2.50 15.50
CA ASP A 317 19.08 1.71 15.80
C ASP A 317 19.46 0.34 16.40
N VAL A 318 18.45 -0.40 16.87
CA VAL A 318 18.56 -1.78 17.31
C VAL A 318 17.59 -2.64 16.51
N VAL A 319 18.12 -3.58 15.75
CA VAL A 319 17.34 -4.58 15.02
C VAL A 319 17.53 -5.96 15.66
N PHE A 320 16.63 -6.90 15.34
CA PHE A 320 16.70 -8.24 15.92
C PHE A 320 16.97 -9.30 14.85
N ASP A 321 17.96 -10.13 15.10
CA ASP A 321 18.20 -11.38 14.37
C ASP A 321 17.82 -12.56 15.29
N GLY A 322 16.55 -13.00 15.16
CA GLY A 322 15.94 -13.97 16.07
C GLY A 322 15.93 -13.47 17.50
N VAL A 323 16.73 -14.09 18.38
CA VAL A 323 16.85 -13.71 19.80
C VAL A 323 17.97 -12.69 20.06
N THR A 324 18.76 -12.36 19.04
CA THR A 324 19.95 -11.52 19.21
C THR A 324 19.66 -10.09 18.77
N PRO A 325 19.71 -9.10 19.67
CA PRO A 325 19.67 -7.70 19.27
C PRO A 325 20.99 -7.31 18.60
N VAL A 326 20.92 -6.64 17.47
CA VAL A 326 22.03 -6.21 16.64
C VAL A 326 22.03 -4.69 16.53
N ALA A 327 23.20 -4.09 16.82
CA ALA A 327 23.39 -2.64 16.70
C ALA A 327 23.43 -2.22 15.23
N VAL A 328 22.67 -1.22 14.85
CA VAL A 328 22.89 -0.41 13.66
C VAL A 328 23.68 0.81 14.08
N ALA A 329 24.97 0.84 13.69
CA ALA A 329 25.85 1.95 14.07
C ALA A 329 25.42 3.25 13.38
N PRO A 330 25.34 4.36 14.10
CA PRO A 330 25.04 5.66 13.51
C PRO A 330 26.16 6.07 12.55
N LEU A 331 25.80 6.60 11.40
CA LEU A 331 26.73 7.06 10.38
C LEU A 331 26.25 8.39 9.82
N GLU A 332 27.05 9.45 10.04
CA GLU A 332 26.73 10.77 9.51
C GLU A 332 26.63 10.75 7.99
N GLY A 333 25.64 11.46 7.47
CA GLY A 333 25.53 11.74 6.05
C GLY A 333 26.66 12.66 5.58
N ARG A 334 26.96 12.60 4.30
CA ARG A 334 27.97 13.46 3.68
C ARG A 334 27.55 13.80 2.26
N VAL A 335 27.65 15.07 1.91
CA VAL A 335 27.40 15.58 0.56
C VAL A 335 28.58 16.46 0.16
N LEU A 336 29.22 16.16 -0.95
CA LEU A 336 30.35 16.92 -1.50
C LEU A 336 29.89 18.33 -1.88
N ASP A 337 30.62 19.37 -1.45
CA ASP A 337 30.47 20.73 -1.97
C ASP A 337 30.96 20.80 -3.42
N ALA A 338 30.04 20.68 -4.37
CA ALA A 338 30.35 20.68 -5.79
C ALA A 338 31.03 21.97 -6.27
N ASP A 339 30.62 23.13 -5.73
CA ASP A 339 31.18 24.42 -6.13
C ASP A 339 32.56 24.65 -5.50
N GLY A 340 32.74 24.23 -4.25
CA GLY A 340 34.06 24.22 -3.61
C GLY A 340 35.03 23.29 -4.32
N THR A 341 34.59 22.07 -4.63
CA THR A 341 35.36 21.06 -5.37
C THR A 341 35.77 21.58 -6.75
N ARG A 342 34.87 22.24 -7.47
CA ARG A 342 35.17 22.86 -8.77
C ARG A 342 36.29 23.86 -8.62
N ARG A 343 36.21 24.79 -7.67
CA ARG A 343 37.25 25.82 -7.44
C ARG A 343 38.60 25.20 -7.06
N ASN A 344 38.61 24.23 -6.19
CA ASN A 344 39.84 23.61 -5.71
C ASN A 344 40.49 22.77 -6.82
N LEU A 345 39.73 21.97 -7.54
CA LEU A 345 40.25 21.25 -8.71
C LEU A 345 40.84 22.19 -9.74
N GLN A 346 40.19 23.31 -10.09
CA GLN A 346 40.69 24.29 -11.04
C GLN A 346 42.00 24.96 -10.59
N THR A 347 42.24 25.07 -9.29
CA THR A 347 43.41 25.78 -8.76
C THR A 347 44.54 24.88 -8.28
N GLU A 348 44.23 23.65 -7.85
CA GLU A 348 45.17 22.79 -7.11
C GLU A 348 45.59 21.52 -7.86
N TRP A 349 44.90 21.12 -8.95
CA TRP A 349 45.21 19.87 -9.63
C TRP A 349 46.68 19.73 -10.05
N ALA A 350 47.33 20.84 -10.43
CA ALA A 350 48.73 20.84 -10.85
C ALA A 350 49.70 20.50 -9.73
N SER A 351 49.30 20.56 -8.45
CA SER A 351 50.11 20.16 -7.28
C SER A 351 50.07 18.64 -7.05
N GLY A 352 49.14 17.90 -7.70
CA GLY A 352 49.00 16.45 -7.55
C GLY A 352 48.05 16.02 -6.45
N SER A 353 47.49 16.96 -5.66
CA SER A 353 46.44 16.71 -4.67
C SER A 353 45.50 17.90 -4.60
N ALA A 354 44.23 17.65 -4.30
CA ALA A 354 43.24 18.69 -4.03
C ALA A 354 42.43 18.28 -2.81
N GLU A 355 42.28 19.18 -1.86
CA GLU A 355 41.41 19.01 -0.71
C GLU A 355 40.05 19.60 -1.04
N VAL A 356 38.96 18.85 -0.79
CA VAL A 356 37.64 19.30 -1.08
C VAL A 356 36.76 19.29 0.17
N ALA A 357 35.88 20.28 0.25
CA ALA A 357 34.93 20.40 1.34
C ALA A 357 33.72 19.51 1.11
N TYR A 358 33.10 19.10 2.18
CA TYR A 358 31.82 18.41 2.18
C TYR A 358 30.94 18.92 3.31
N GLU A 359 29.65 18.81 3.13
CA GLU A 359 28.65 19.08 4.17
C GLU A 359 28.33 17.77 4.89
N SER A 360 28.46 17.77 6.21
CA SER A 360 28.04 16.64 7.06
C SER A 360 26.60 16.84 7.50
N THR A 361 25.78 15.79 7.34
CA THR A 361 24.44 15.70 7.94
C THR A 361 24.56 14.88 9.22
N PRO A 362 24.43 15.49 10.39
CA PRO A 362 24.55 14.77 11.65
C PRO A 362 23.38 13.78 11.82
N VAL A 363 23.64 12.71 12.54
CA VAL A 363 22.63 11.77 13.03
C VAL A 363 22.15 12.21 14.40
N SER A 364 20.90 11.86 14.73
CA SER A 364 20.32 12.24 16.02
C SER A 364 20.59 11.23 17.13
N VAL A 365 20.88 9.96 16.79
CA VAL A 365 21.12 8.88 17.75
C VAL A 365 22.62 8.62 17.90
N THR A 366 23.10 8.56 19.14
CA THR A 366 24.51 8.28 19.44
C THR A 366 24.79 6.78 19.54
N GLN A 367 26.04 6.34 19.29
CA GLN A 367 26.45 4.94 19.50
C GLN A 367 26.23 4.47 20.94
N ASP A 368 26.54 5.33 21.92
CA ASP A 368 26.29 5.02 23.35
C ASP A 368 24.81 4.80 23.65
N ALA A 369 23.90 5.42 22.91
CA ALA A 369 22.46 5.21 23.06
C ALA A 369 22.04 3.85 22.50
N VAL A 370 22.57 3.45 21.34
CA VAL A 370 22.36 2.11 20.77
C VAL A 370 22.86 1.02 21.72
N ASP A 371 24.07 1.19 22.25
CA ASP A 371 24.68 0.23 23.17
C ASP A 371 23.86 0.09 24.46
N ARG A 372 23.35 1.20 24.99
CA ARG A 372 22.43 1.18 26.16
C ARG A 372 21.08 0.55 25.82
N ALA A 373 20.49 0.86 24.68
CA ALA A 373 19.23 0.26 24.27
C ALA A 373 19.34 -1.26 24.16
N ILE A 374 20.47 -1.76 23.68
CA ILE A 374 20.77 -3.21 23.65
C ILE A 374 20.92 -3.76 25.06
N ALA A 375 21.79 -3.15 25.88
CA ALA A 375 22.14 -3.69 27.19
C ALA A 375 20.98 -3.65 28.20
N ASP A 376 20.23 -2.51 28.20
CA ASP A 376 19.24 -2.24 29.24
C ASP A 376 17.82 -2.71 28.83
N VAL A 377 17.54 -2.86 27.53
CA VAL A 377 16.18 -3.17 27.05
C VAL A 377 16.15 -4.40 26.15
N ALA A 378 16.87 -4.40 25.02
CA ALA A 378 16.71 -5.41 23.98
C ALA A 378 17.21 -6.81 24.42
N ALA A 379 18.40 -6.87 25.02
CA ALA A 379 18.96 -8.13 25.50
C ALA A 379 18.17 -8.72 26.70
N PRO A 380 17.76 -7.94 27.72
CA PRO A 380 16.80 -8.42 28.69
C PRO A 380 15.50 -8.92 28.06
N ALA A 381 14.91 -8.17 27.12
CA ALA A 381 13.62 -8.53 26.51
C ALA A 381 13.62 -9.91 25.84
N THR A 382 14.72 -10.25 25.14
CA THR A 382 14.87 -11.53 24.43
C THR A 382 15.41 -12.67 25.30
N SER A 383 15.70 -12.45 26.59
CA SER A 383 16.35 -13.44 27.45
C SER A 383 15.44 -14.60 27.88
N ALA A 384 14.11 -14.37 27.95
CA ALA A 384 13.13 -15.37 28.36
C ALA A 384 11.76 -15.09 27.72
N PRO A 385 10.90 -16.12 27.57
CA PRO A 385 9.55 -15.95 27.04
C PRO A 385 8.65 -15.18 28.01
N VAL A 386 7.66 -14.46 27.45
CA VAL A 386 6.52 -13.94 28.22
C VAL A 386 5.36 -14.92 28.11
N ILE A 387 4.75 -15.28 29.25
CA ILE A 387 3.64 -16.22 29.33
C ILE A 387 2.38 -15.45 29.74
N VAL A 388 1.32 -15.63 28.97
CA VAL A 388 -0.03 -15.19 29.32
C VAL A 388 -0.83 -16.42 29.72
N ALA A 389 -1.10 -16.57 31.02
CA ALA A 389 -1.84 -17.69 31.59
C ALA A 389 -3.34 -17.55 31.27
N GLY A 390 -3.86 -18.46 30.48
CA GLY A 390 -5.27 -18.52 30.15
C GLY A 390 -6.07 -19.47 31.04
N ARG A 391 -7.37 -19.57 30.78
CA ARG A 391 -8.27 -20.51 31.45
C ARG A 391 -7.94 -21.96 31.07
N GLN A 392 -8.36 -22.92 31.87
CA GLN A 392 -8.24 -24.36 31.59
C GLN A 392 -6.79 -24.87 31.45
N ASN A 393 -5.81 -24.19 32.08
CA ASN A 393 -4.38 -24.47 31.97
C ASN A 393 -3.86 -24.38 30.51
N VAL A 394 -4.39 -23.45 29.75
CA VAL A 394 -3.92 -23.13 28.41
C VAL A 394 -3.22 -21.80 28.46
N ASP A 395 -1.93 -21.80 28.17
CA ASP A 395 -1.10 -20.60 28.20
C ASP A 395 -0.73 -20.17 26.78
N ALA A 396 -0.62 -18.85 26.58
CA ALA A 396 -0.03 -18.28 25.39
C ALA A 396 1.39 -17.81 25.68
N THR A 397 2.29 -18.02 24.74
CA THR A 397 3.70 -17.72 24.90
C THR A 397 4.17 -16.77 23.79
N LEU A 398 4.73 -15.62 24.19
CA LEU A 398 5.55 -14.79 23.32
C LEU A 398 6.99 -15.31 23.44
N ALA A 399 7.42 -16.03 22.41
CA ALA A 399 8.75 -16.62 22.38
C ALA A 399 9.84 -15.54 22.20
N PRO A 400 11.04 -15.72 22.77
CA PRO A 400 12.12 -14.73 22.67
C PRO A 400 12.50 -14.32 21.25
N ASN A 401 12.45 -15.24 20.29
CA ASN A 401 12.75 -14.97 18.88
C ASN A 401 11.66 -14.18 18.13
N ARG A 402 10.54 -13.91 18.79
CA ARG A 402 9.46 -13.08 18.25
C ARG A 402 9.37 -11.71 18.93
N VAL A 403 10.22 -11.45 19.94
CA VAL A 403 10.22 -10.17 20.65
C VAL A 403 10.54 -9.01 19.70
N GLY A 404 11.43 -9.23 18.73
CA GLY A 404 11.78 -8.22 17.72
C GLY A 404 10.62 -7.81 16.77
N GLU A 405 9.50 -8.59 16.75
CA GLU A 405 8.28 -8.19 16.02
C GLU A 405 7.45 -7.19 16.85
N VAL A 406 7.64 -7.20 18.19
CA VAL A 406 6.84 -6.45 19.17
C VAL A 406 7.59 -5.23 19.70
N LEU A 407 8.92 -5.32 19.82
CA LEU A 407 9.79 -4.27 20.37
C LEU A 407 10.59 -3.63 19.23
N ARG A 408 10.46 -2.32 19.09
CA ARG A 408 11.28 -1.49 18.22
C ARG A 408 11.75 -0.26 18.97
N PHE A 409 12.66 0.49 18.37
CA PHE A 409 13.21 1.69 18.97
C PHE A 409 12.98 2.88 18.04
N ASP A 410 12.57 4.01 18.61
CA ASP A 410 12.44 5.26 17.90
C ASP A 410 13.41 6.30 18.47
N PRO A 411 14.05 7.18 17.66
CA PRO A 411 14.87 8.28 18.14
C PRO A 411 14.07 9.21 19.08
N ASP A 412 14.66 9.56 20.22
CA ASP A 412 14.03 10.45 21.21
C ASP A 412 14.22 11.96 20.90
N GLY A 413 15.00 12.29 19.86
CA GLY A 413 15.36 13.65 19.48
C GLY A 413 16.36 14.34 20.42
N GLN A 414 16.91 13.62 21.40
CA GLN A 414 17.90 14.10 22.36
C GLN A 414 19.21 13.28 22.34
N GLY A 415 19.38 12.45 21.34
CA GLY A 415 20.54 11.58 21.16
C GLY A 415 20.32 10.15 21.65
N GLY A 416 19.14 9.82 22.12
CA GLY A 416 18.74 8.54 22.67
C GLY A 416 17.78 7.75 21.79
N LEU A 417 17.45 6.53 22.27
CA LEU A 417 16.45 5.64 21.71
C LEU A 417 15.35 5.37 22.73
N THR A 418 14.10 5.49 22.34
CA THR A 418 12.93 5.16 23.15
C THR A 418 12.36 3.81 22.70
N PRO A 419 12.20 2.81 23.59
CA PRO A 419 11.58 1.55 23.26
C PRO A 419 10.07 1.72 23.03
N ILE A 420 9.58 1.18 21.94
CA ILE A 420 8.15 1.14 21.58
C ILE A 420 7.70 -0.31 21.54
N TYR A 421 6.64 -0.60 22.29
CA TYR A 421 6.07 -1.94 22.41
C TYR A 421 4.76 -2.00 21.65
N ASP A 422 4.71 -2.77 20.58
CA ASP A 422 3.51 -2.97 19.76
C ASP A 422 2.63 -4.06 20.39
N THR A 423 1.66 -3.61 21.18
CA THR A 423 0.73 -4.53 21.88
C THR A 423 -0.25 -5.19 20.92
N ASP A 424 -0.53 -4.61 19.75
CA ASP A 424 -1.43 -5.19 18.76
C ASP A 424 -0.74 -6.36 18.05
N VAL A 425 0.54 -6.20 17.70
CA VAL A 425 1.37 -7.30 17.19
C VAL A 425 1.52 -8.41 18.24
N ALA A 426 1.79 -8.06 19.50
CA ALA A 426 1.88 -9.04 20.59
C ALA A 426 0.57 -9.81 20.76
N ALA A 427 -0.58 -9.13 20.73
CA ALA A 427 -1.90 -9.75 20.74
C ALA A 427 -2.11 -10.68 19.55
N GLY A 428 -1.72 -10.25 18.34
CA GLY A 428 -1.79 -11.08 17.12
C GLY A 428 -0.98 -12.39 17.23
N ILE A 429 0.15 -12.37 17.97
CA ILE A 429 0.96 -13.56 18.22
C ILE A 429 0.32 -14.49 19.24
N LEU A 430 -0.28 -13.93 20.30
CA LEU A 430 -0.77 -14.64 21.46
C LEU A 430 -2.21 -15.14 21.30
N ALA A 431 -3.09 -14.37 20.66
CA ALA A 431 -4.51 -14.66 20.53
C ALA A 431 -4.83 -16.04 19.94
N PRO A 432 -4.18 -16.51 18.85
CA PRO A 432 -4.47 -17.83 18.32
C PRO A 432 -4.22 -18.98 19.31
N GLN A 433 -3.34 -18.76 20.31
CA GLN A 433 -2.99 -19.75 21.32
C GLN A 433 -4.05 -19.87 22.41
N LEU A 434 -4.84 -18.79 22.66
CA LEU A 434 -5.91 -18.77 23.67
C LEU A 434 -7.32 -18.89 23.07
N VAL A 435 -7.50 -18.95 21.75
CA VAL A 435 -8.82 -18.96 21.10
C VAL A 435 -9.77 -20.03 21.64
N ARG A 436 -9.24 -21.20 22.05
CA ARG A 436 -10.06 -22.29 22.61
C ARG A 436 -10.51 -22.04 24.05
N THR A 437 -9.97 -21.02 24.71
CA THR A 437 -10.38 -20.60 26.07
C THR A 437 -11.45 -19.52 26.05
N GLU A 438 -11.72 -18.98 24.88
CA GLU A 438 -12.70 -17.94 24.63
C GLU A 438 -14.06 -18.53 24.32
N VAL A 439 -15.10 -17.78 24.60
CA VAL A 439 -16.46 -18.06 24.17
C VAL A 439 -16.84 -17.01 23.15
N PRO A 440 -16.91 -17.36 21.86
CA PRO A 440 -17.28 -16.37 20.83
C PRO A 440 -18.74 -15.93 21.01
N PRO A 441 -19.04 -14.62 20.83
CA PRO A 441 -20.43 -14.16 20.83
C PRO A 441 -21.19 -14.77 19.65
N LYS A 442 -22.51 -14.95 19.83
CA LYS A 442 -23.40 -15.38 18.76
C LYS A 442 -24.43 -14.30 18.48
N ASP A 443 -24.54 -13.89 17.23
CA ASP A 443 -25.53 -12.91 16.81
C ASP A 443 -26.96 -13.44 17.00
N ALA A 444 -27.88 -12.53 17.32
CA ALA A 444 -29.28 -12.81 17.21
C ALA A 444 -29.62 -13.16 15.75
N SER A 445 -30.52 -14.11 15.57
CA SER A 445 -30.97 -14.56 14.25
C SER A 445 -32.48 -14.69 14.22
N PHE A 446 -33.03 -15.05 13.06
CA PHE A 446 -34.47 -15.23 12.88
C PHE A 446 -34.76 -16.68 12.53
N THR A 447 -35.83 -17.19 13.12
CA THR A 447 -36.44 -18.47 12.75
C THR A 447 -37.93 -18.27 12.56
N PHE A 448 -38.62 -19.23 11.92
CA PHE A 448 -40.03 -19.13 11.69
C PHE A 448 -40.77 -20.14 12.58
N SER A 449 -41.69 -19.64 13.37
CA SER A 449 -42.52 -20.44 14.27
C SER A 449 -43.96 -20.00 14.14
N ALA A 450 -44.87 -20.95 13.99
CA ALA A 450 -46.31 -20.69 13.79
C ALA A 450 -46.63 -19.72 12.62
N GLY A 451 -45.76 -19.68 11.58
CA GLY A 451 -45.96 -18.84 10.40
C GLY A 451 -45.58 -17.36 10.60
N ALA A 452 -44.75 -17.07 11.59
CA ALA A 452 -44.24 -15.73 11.85
C ALA A 452 -42.73 -15.77 12.21
N PRO A 453 -41.94 -14.71 11.89
CA PRO A 453 -40.55 -14.60 12.29
C PRO A 453 -40.43 -14.46 13.80
N THR A 454 -39.53 -15.24 14.39
CA THR A 454 -39.22 -15.21 15.81
C THR A 454 -37.74 -14.97 15.98
N VAL A 455 -37.38 -14.03 16.85
CA VAL A 455 -35.97 -13.72 17.14
C VAL A 455 -35.39 -14.83 18.00
N VAL A 456 -34.31 -15.46 17.55
CA VAL A 456 -33.44 -16.30 18.35
C VAL A 456 -32.45 -15.37 19.07
N PRO A 457 -32.44 -15.37 20.40
CA PRO A 457 -31.61 -14.44 21.15
C PRO A 457 -30.13 -14.56 20.81
N GLY A 458 -29.44 -13.41 20.70
CA GLY A 458 -28.00 -13.36 20.67
C GLY A 458 -27.39 -13.77 22.00
N VAL A 459 -26.19 -14.32 21.97
CA VAL A 459 -25.49 -14.81 23.17
C VAL A 459 -24.21 -13.97 23.35
N MET A 460 -24.05 -13.46 24.58
CA MET A 460 -22.80 -12.79 24.98
C MET A 460 -21.64 -13.77 24.92
N GLY A 461 -20.55 -13.34 24.33
CA GLY A 461 -19.28 -14.04 24.39
C GLY A 461 -18.44 -13.61 25.60
N GLU A 462 -17.30 -14.25 25.78
CA GLU A 462 -16.20 -13.82 26.65
C GLU A 462 -14.90 -13.97 25.89
N LEU A 463 -14.26 -12.86 25.57
CA LEU A 463 -13.01 -12.80 24.80
C LEU A 463 -11.90 -12.22 25.68
N VAL A 464 -10.65 -12.53 25.34
CA VAL A 464 -9.50 -11.90 25.99
C VAL A 464 -9.43 -10.43 25.59
N GLU A 465 -9.41 -9.55 26.59
CA GLU A 465 -9.14 -8.13 26.39
C GLU A 465 -7.64 -7.91 26.35
N TRP A 466 -7.08 -7.96 25.15
CA TRP A 466 -5.62 -7.95 24.95
C TRP A 466 -4.94 -6.67 25.39
N ARG A 467 -5.56 -5.52 25.23
CA ARG A 467 -4.98 -4.24 25.66
C ARG A 467 -4.74 -4.19 27.16
N LYS A 468 -5.69 -4.69 27.95
CA LYS A 468 -5.55 -4.78 29.40
C LYS A 468 -4.59 -5.89 29.82
N THR A 469 -4.67 -7.04 29.17
CA THR A 469 -3.79 -8.18 29.41
C THR A 469 -2.32 -7.82 29.20
N LEU A 470 -2.01 -7.01 28.16
CA LEU A 470 -0.67 -6.62 27.78
C LEU A 470 -0.24 -5.24 28.32
N GLU A 471 -1.03 -4.60 29.19
CA GLU A 471 -0.67 -3.29 29.76
C GLU A 471 0.70 -3.31 30.44
N GLN A 472 1.06 -4.42 31.06
CA GLN A 472 2.34 -4.62 31.75
C GLN A 472 3.43 -5.25 30.86
N LEU A 473 3.23 -5.39 29.55
CA LEU A 473 4.19 -6.01 28.65
C LEU A 473 5.61 -5.41 28.74
N PRO A 474 5.79 -4.07 28.81
CA PRO A 474 7.12 -3.49 28.99
C PRO A 474 7.82 -3.94 30.26
N ALA A 475 7.07 -4.01 31.36
CA ALA A 475 7.60 -4.47 32.65
C ALA A 475 7.94 -5.97 32.64
N LEU A 476 7.13 -6.78 31.96
CA LEU A 476 7.38 -8.22 31.82
C LEU A 476 8.63 -8.49 30.95
N LEU A 477 8.83 -7.75 29.90
CA LEU A 477 9.99 -7.90 29.01
C LEU A 477 11.30 -7.47 29.68
N SER A 478 11.26 -6.56 30.67
CA SER A 478 12.42 -6.11 31.43
C SER A 478 12.63 -6.86 32.75
N ALA A 479 11.74 -7.79 33.13
CA ALA A 479 11.82 -8.48 34.42
C ALA A 479 12.95 -9.53 34.45
N ASP A 480 13.70 -9.57 35.55
CA ASP A 480 14.70 -10.61 35.83
C ASP A 480 14.06 -11.91 36.39
N GLY A 481 12.76 -11.89 36.71
CA GLY A 481 12.00 -12.98 37.31
C GLY A 481 10.99 -13.63 36.36
N PRO A 482 9.98 -14.31 36.93
CA PRO A 482 8.91 -14.90 36.11
C PRO A 482 8.18 -13.85 35.30
N ARG A 483 8.09 -14.07 33.96
CA ARG A 483 7.43 -13.19 32.97
C ARG A 483 6.04 -13.72 32.67
N THR A 484 5.19 -13.76 33.69
CA THR A 484 3.84 -14.32 33.58
C THR A 484 2.80 -13.29 33.98
N THR A 485 1.76 -13.14 33.18
CA THR A 485 0.55 -12.39 33.49
C THR A 485 -0.68 -13.26 33.26
N GLU A 486 -1.82 -12.91 33.82
CA GLU A 486 -3.09 -13.60 33.58
C GLU A 486 -3.85 -12.95 32.43
N ALA A 487 -4.48 -13.77 31.59
CA ALA A 487 -5.39 -13.27 30.54
C ALA A 487 -6.65 -12.69 31.19
N ILE A 488 -6.99 -11.45 30.82
CA ILE A 488 -8.19 -10.76 31.29
C ILE A 488 -9.30 -11.03 30.30
N TYR A 489 -10.36 -11.75 30.73
CA TYR A 489 -11.52 -12.05 29.90
C TYR A 489 -12.64 -11.05 30.18
N GLU A 490 -13.20 -10.47 29.13
CA GLU A 490 -14.32 -9.55 29.22
C GLU A 490 -15.52 -10.02 28.40
N PRO A 491 -16.76 -9.67 28.84
CA PRO A 491 -17.95 -9.94 28.04
C PRO A 491 -17.88 -9.24 26.70
N ALA A 492 -18.05 -10.02 25.62
CA ALA A 492 -18.09 -9.55 24.25
C ALA A 492 -19.53 -9.59 23.72
N PRO A 493 -20.18 -8.44 23.45
CA PRO A 493 -21.52 -8.44 22.90
C PRO A 493 -21.51 -8.96 21.46
N PRO A 494 -22.60 -9.65 21.02
CA PRO A 494 -22.78 -10.02 19.62
C PRO A 494 -22.93 -8.76 18.78
N ALA A 495 -22.54 -8.83 17.49
CA ALA A 495 -22.69 -7.73 16.54
C ALA A 495 -24.16 -7.38 16.29
N LEU A 496 -25.04 -8.38 16.36
CA LEU A 496 -26.48 -8.18 16.36
C LEU A 496 -27.04 -8.67 17.73
N THR A 497 -27.37 -7.72 18.60
CA THR A 497 -27.99 -8.06 19.88
C THR A 497 -29.45 -8.46 19.71
N THR A 498 -30.00 -9.16 20.70
CA THR A 498 -31.44 -9.53 20.72
C THR A 498 -32.33 -8.30 20.58
N GLU A 499 -32.02 -7.24 21.32
CA GLU A 499 -32.77 -5.99 21.28
C GLU A 499 -32.68 -5.30 19.92
N ALA A 500 -31.49 -5.25 19.33
CA ALA A 500 -31.30 -4.70 17.99
C ALA A 500 -32.11 -5.48 16.94
N ALA A 501 -32.09 -6.81 17.01
CA ALA A 501 -32.89 -7.67 16.11
C ALA A 501 -34.39 -7.42 16.26
N GLN A 502 -34.91 -7.29 17.49
CA GLN A 502 -36.31 -6.98 17.75
C GLN A 502 -36.73 -5.61 17.21
N ASN A 503 -35.80 -4.65 17.20
CA ASN A 503 -36.07 -3.30 16.72
C ASN A 503 -35.86 -3.12 15.20
N LEU A 504 -35.48 -4.17 14.47
CA LEU A 504 -35.34 -4.11 13.00
C LEU A 504 -36.66 -3.93 12.25
N GLY A 505 -37.83 -4.05 12.91
CA GLY A 505 -39.12 -3.81 12.28
C GLY A 505 -39.57 -4.95 11.36
N VAL A 506 -39.13 -6.18 11.58
CA VAL A 506 -39.56 -7.38 10.86
C VAL A 506 -40.89 -7.83 11.46
N ARG A 507 -42.03 -7.53 10.77
CA ARG A 507 -43.37 -7.68 11.35
C ARG A 507 -44.39 -8.41 10.49
N GLU A 508 -44.31 -8.24 9.17
CA GLU A 508 -45.33 -8.70 8.21
C GLU A 508 -44.66 -9.18 6.92
N VAL A 509 -45.37 -10.00 6.16
CA VAL A 509 -44.98 -10.39 4.81
C VAL A 509 -45.13 -9.18 3.90
N ILE A 510 -44.01 -8.65 3.39
CA ILE A 510 -44.04 -7.51 2.46
C ILE A 510 -44.12 -7.95 1.01
N ALA A 511 -43.66 -9.17 0.70
CA ALA A 511 -43.89 -9.83 -0.59
C ALA A 511 -43.72 -11.34 -0.47
N GLU A 512 -44.40 -12.09 -1.36
CA GLU A 512 -44.26 -13.53 -1.51
C GLU A 512 -44.24 -13.86 -3.00
N TYR A 513 -43.44 -14.85 -3.35
CA TYR A 513 -43.47 -15.41 -4.70
C TYR A 513 -43.21 -16.91 -4.67
N THR A 514 -43.89 -17.63 -5.59
CA THR A 514 -43.80 -19.09 -5.70
C THR A 514 -43.55 -19.48 -7.16
N THR A 515 -42.64 -20.41 -7.38
CA THR A 515 -42.47 -21.08 -8.67
C THR A 515 -42.51 -22.60 -8.50
N GLY A 516 -42.80 -23.30 -9.58
CA GLY A 516 -42.88 -24.77 -9.54
C GLY A 516 -42.53 -25.40 -10.89
N GLY A 517 -42.83 -26.69 -11.02
CA GLY A 517 -42.69 -27.43 -12.27
C GLY A 517 -41.23 -27.79 -12.60
N PHE A 518 -40.43 -28.07 -11.60
CA PHE A 518 -39.03 -28.55 -11.74
C PHE A 518 -38.96 -30.09 -11.70
N GLU A 519 -37.90 -30.65 -12.27
CA GLU A 519 -37.62 -32.08 -12.14
C GLU A 519 -37.09 -32.42 -10.74
N TYR A 520 -37.21 -33.71 -10.34
CA TYR A 520 -36.83 -34.16 -8.99
C TYR A 520 -35.38 -33.75 -8.58
N ALA A 521 -34.40 -33.95 -9.44
CA ALA A 521 -33.03 -33.62 -9.15
C ALA A 521 -32.80 -32.09 -8.95
N SER A 522 -33.48 -31.24 -9.74
CA SER A 522 -33.54 -29.79 -9.51
C SER A 522 -34.20 -29.48 -8.17
N GLY A 523 -35.27 -30.20 -7.81
CA GLY A 523 -35.97 -30.03 -6.53
C GLY A 523 -35.07 -30.29 -5.32
N VAL A 524 -34.14 -31.25 -5.37
CA VAL A 524 -33.16 -31.49 -4.32
C VAL A 524 -32.28 -30.25 -4.13
N ASN A 525 -31.73 -29.71 -5.20
CA ASN A 525 -30.83 -28.53 -5.15
C ASN A 525 -31.62 -27.27 -4.72
N ILE A 526 -32.82 -27.09 -5.21
CA ILE A 526 -33.72 -25.98 -4.84
C ILE A 526 -34.09 -26.06 -3.35
N GLY A 527 -34.44 -27.24 -2.86
CA GLY A 527 -34.78 -27.44 -1.45
C GLY A 527 -33.61 -27.17 -0.51
N LEU A 528 -32.45 -27.64 -0.87
CA LEU A 528 -31.20 -27.37 -0.10
C LEU A 528 -30.87 -25.88 -0.07
N THR A 529 -30.97 -25.20 -1.23
CA THR A 529 -30.77 -23.75 -1.32
C THR A 529 -31.78 -22.98 -0.47
N ALA A 530 -33.07 -23.41 -0.52
CA ALA A 530 -34.15 -22.83 0.28
C ALA A 530 -33.84 -22.97 1.80
N GLN A 531 -33.39 -24.15 2.25
CA GLN A 531 -33.00 -24.37 3.65
C GLN A 531 -31.83 -23.47 4.10
N ILE A 532 -30.81 -23.30 3.25
CA ILE A 532 -29.66 -22.45 3.56
C ILE A 532 -30.07 -20.98 3.69
N VAL A 533 -30.92 -20.48 2.79
CA VAL A 533 -31.35 -19.07 2.74
C VAL A 533 -32.42 -18.74 3.78
N ASN A 534 -33.10 -19.75 4.30
CA ASN A 534 -34.22 -19.55 5.26
C ASN A 534 -33.71 -18.91 6.57
N GLY A 535 -34.27 -17.75 6.95
CA GLY A 535 -33.85 -16.96 8.10
C GLY A 535 -32.76 -15.93 7.80
N ALA A 536 -32.30 -15.81 6.56
CA ALA A 536 -31.33 -14.80 6.17
C ALA A 536 -31.87 -13.39 6.43
N LEU A 537 -31.08 -12.58 7.15
CA LEU A 537 -31.38 -11.19 7.45
C LEU A 537 -30.62 -10.28 6.48
N VAL A 538 -31.35 -9.34 5.88
CA VAL A 538 -30.80 -8.22 5.10
C VAL A 538 -31.03 -6.95 5.89
N LYS A 539 -29.98 -6.42 6.51
CA LYS A 539 -30.05 -5.22 7.35
C LYS A 539 -30.43 -3.99 6.51
N PRO A 540 -30.83 -2.87 7.14
CA PRO A 540 -31.01 -1.61 6.42
C PRO A 540 -29.78 -1.23 5.58
N LYS A 541 -30.00 -0.90 4.30
CA LYS A 541 -28.99 -0.50 3.31
C LYS A 541 -27.96 -1.60 2.96
N GLU A 542 -28.15 -2.81 3.41
CA GLU A 542 -27.30 -3.96 3.10
C GLU A 542 -27.71 -4.59 1.77
N THR A 543 -26.71 -5.11 1.05
CA THR A 543 -26.91 -5.88 -0.19
C THR A 543 -26.80 -7.37 0.11
N PHE A 544 -27.84 -8.12 -0.23
CA PHE A 544 -27.84 -9.57 -0.22
C PHE A 544 -27.22 -10.12 -1.51
N SER A 545 -26.37 -11.13 -1.38
CA SER A 545 -25.78 -11.90 -2.49
C SER A 545 -26.15 -13.36 -2.31
N LEU A 546 -26.81 -13.98 -3.31
CA LEU A 546 -27.19 -15.38 -3.22
C LEU A 546 -25.97 -16.31 -3.22
N ASN A 547 -24.98 -16.07 -4.08
CA ASN A 547 -23.75 -16.83 -4.10
C ASN A 547 -22.94 -16.63 -2.81
N GLY A 548 -22.84 -15.38 -2.33
CA GLY A 548 -22.13 -15.04 -1.09
C GLY A 548 -22.74 -15.71 0.14
N TYR A 549 -24.07 -15.78 0.20
CA TYR A 549 -24.77 -16.37 1.35
C TYR A 549 -24.75 -17.91 1.34
N THR A 550 -24.96 -18.54 0.17
CA THR A 550 -25.00 -20.00 0.06
C THR A 550 -23.62 -20.66 0.10
N GLY A 551 -22.58 -19.93 -0.27
CA GLY A 551 -21.24 -20.49 -0.43
C GLY A 551 -21.17 -21.56 -1.54
N PRO A 552 -20.18 -22.48 -1.46
CA PRO A 552 -19.98 -23.54 -2.46
C PRO A 552 -21.15 -24.50 -2.56
N ARG A 553 -21.52 -24.87 -3.80
CA ARG A 553 -22.68 -25.73 -4.11
C ARG A 553 -22.28 -27.03 -4.79
N GLY A 554 -21.23 -27.67 -4.28
CA GLY A 554 -20.71 -28.94 -4.77
C GLY A 554 -21.40 -30.17 -4.16
N THR A 555 -20.96 -31.36 -4.58
CA THR A 555 -21.46 -32.64 -4.06
C THR A 555 -21.13 -32.84 -2.58
N ALA A 556 -20.05 -32.25 -2.08
CA ALA A 556 -19.71 -32.28 -0.66
C ALA A 556 -20.73 -31.55 0.23
N GLN A 557 -21.46 -30.59 -0.31
CA GLN A 557 -22.54 -29.86 0.34
C GLN A 557 -23.92 -30.52 0.10
N GLY A 558 -23.98 -31.66 -0.60
CA GLY A 558 -25.20 -32.39 -0.86
C GLY A 558 -25.92 -32.02 -2.17
N PHE A 559 -25.34 -31.14 -3.00
CA PHE A 559 -25.95 -30.80 -4.30
C PHE A 559 -25.73 -31.95 -5.30
N VAL A 560 -26.70 -32.15 -6.16
CA VAL A 560 -26.74 -33.22 -7.15
C VAL A 560 -26.70 -32.67 -8.58
N GLU A 561 -26.36 -33.54 -9.54
CA GLU A 561 -26.39 -33.19 -10.96
C GLU A 561 -27.82 -33.00 -11.44
N SER A 562 -28.11 -31.88 -12.09
CA SER A 562 -29.40 -31.57 -12.68
C SER A 562 -29.25 -30.62 -13.88
N GLY A 563 -30.38 -30.27 -14.52
CA GLY A 563 -30.44 -29.48 -15.75
C GLY A 563 -29.87 -28.07 -15.59
N ILE A 564 -29.00 -27.69 -16.51
CA ILE A 564 -28.45 -26.34 -16.67
C ILE A 564 -28.62 -25.86 -18.11
N ILE A 565 -28.29 -24.61 -18.37
CA ILE A 565 -28.09 -24.05 -19.71
C ILE A 565 -26.63 -23.80 -19.89
N ASP A 566 -25.97 -24.51 -20.83
CA ASP A 566 -24.59 -24.27 -21.20
C ASP A 566 -24.47 -23.84 -22.66
N ASN A 567 -23.81 -22.73 -22.92
CA ASN A 567 -23.64 -22.18 -24.28
C ASN A 567 -24.96 -22.08 -25.07
N GLY A 568 -26.06 -21.68 -24.42
CA GLY A 568 -27.38 -21.54 -25.02
C GLY A 568 -28.08 -22.90 -25.35
N ARG A 569 -27.64 -24.00 -24.74
CA ARG A 569 -28.18 -25.35 -24.93
C ARG A 569 -28.52 -26.02 -23.60
N PRO A 570 -29.51 -26.89 -23.54
CA PRO A 570 -29.72 -27.74 -22.37
C PRO A 570 -28.50 -28.65 -22.10
N ASP A 571 -28.04 -28.69 -20.86
CA ASP A 571 -26.97 -29.55 -20.37
C ASP A 571 -27.20 -29.94 -18.89
N ARG A 572 -26.28 -30.63 -18.24
CA ARG A 572 -26.38 -31.08 -16.84
C ARG A 572 -25.08 -30.77 -16.07
N ALA A 573 -25.24 -30.29 -14.83
CA ALA A 573 -24.15 -30.11 -13.89
C ALA A 573 -24.63 -30.18 -12.43
N VAL A 574 -23.68 -30.36 -11.50
CA VAL A 574 -23.95 -30.28 -10.07
C VAL A 574 -24.48 -28.89 -9.72
N GLY A 575 -25.53 -28.81 -8.91
CA GLY A 575 -26.17 -27.55 -8.59
C GLY A 575 -27.17 -27.05 -9.66
N GLY A 576 -27.46 -27.84 -10.72
CA GLY A 576 -28.46 -27.49 -11.72
C GLY A 576 -29.83 -27.24 -11.13
N GLY A 577 -30.60 -26.34 -11.73
CA GLY A 577 -31.95 -25.95 -11.29
C GLY A 577 -32.02 -24.82 -10.26
N ILE A 578 -30.93 -24.41 -9.63
CA ILE A 578 -30.90 -23.36 -8.59
C ILE A 578 -31.35 -21.99 -9.14
N SER A 579 -31.17 -21.72 -10.44
CA SER A 579 -31.72 -20.52 -11.09
C SER A 579 -33.26 -20.38 -10.91
N GLN A 580 -33.96 -21.46 -10.63
CA GLN A 580 -35.39 -21.38 -10.27
C GLN A 580 -35.58 -20.78 -8.88
N PHE A 581 -34.73 -21.17 -7.89
CA PHE A 581 -34.73 -20.51 -6.58
C PHE A 581 -34.37 -19.03 -6.72
N ALA A 582 -33.33 -18.72 -7.50
CA ALA A 582 -32.94 -17.34 -7.79
C ALA A 582 -34.07 -16.54 -8.41
N THR A 583 -34.76 -17.07 -9.42
CA THR A 583 -35.95 -16.43 -10.02
C THR A 583 -37.05 -16.19 -9.00
N THR A 584 -37.28 -17.14 -8.08
CA THR A 584 -38.30 -17.00 -7.03
C THR A 584 -37.92 -15.90 -6.04
N LEU A 585 -36.67 -15.89 -5.59
CA LEU A 585 -36.15 -14.87 -4.69
C LEU A 585 -36.10 -13.47 -5.36
N TYR A 586 -35.72 -13.42 -6.63
CA TYR A 586 -35.74 -12.17 -7.41
C TYR A 586 -37.14 -11.57 -7.48
N ASN A 587 -38.16 -12.39 -7.78
CA ASN A 587 -39.53 -11.90 -7.82
C ASN A 587 -40.03 -11.47 -6.43
N ALA A 588 -39.72 -12.21 -5.37
CA ALA A 588 -40.05 -11.79 -4.02
C ALA A 588 -39.40 -10.44 -3.67
N SER A 589 -38.11 -10.25 -4.00
CA SER A 589 -37.41 -8.98 -3.80
C SER A 589 -37.93 -7.85 -4.68
N TYR A 590 -38.30 -8.18 -5.93
CA TYR A 590 -38.93 -7.25 -6.86
C TYR A 590 -40.23 -6.66 -6.29
N PHE A 591 -41.17 -7.53 -5.81
CA PHE A 591 -42.46 -7.10 -5.26
C PHE A 591 -42.33 -6.49 -3.85
N ALA A 592 -41.27 -6.79 -3.13
CA ALA A 592 -40.93 -6.11 -1.87
C ALA A 592 -40.37 -4.70 -2.07
N GLY A 593 -40.12 -4.27 -3.30
CA GLY A 593 -39.54 -2.98 -3.60
C GLY A 593 -38.06 -2.88 -3.32
N MET A 594 -37.36 -4.03 -3.23
CA MET A 594 -35.89 -4.05 -3.08
C MET A 594 -35.22 -3.45 -4.34
N GLU A 595 -34.07 -2.88 -4.15
CA GLU A 595 -33.25 -2.36 -5.24
C GLU A 595 -32.51 -3.52 -5.93
N ASP A 596 -32.71 -3.64 -7.23
CA ASP A 596 -32.04 -4.61 -8.08
C ASP A 596 -30.60 -4.17 -8.31
N THR A 597 -29.65 -4.85 -7.67
CA THR A 597 -28.23 -4.48 -7.69
C THR A 597 -27.48 -5.24 -8.78
N ASP A 598 -27.79 -6.54 -8.95
CA ASP A 598 -27.15 -7.39 -9.95
C ASP A 598 -28.01 -8.62 -10.21
N HIS A 599 -28.46 -8.80 -11.45
CA HIS A 599 -29.06 -10.06 -11.91
C HIS A 599 -28.90 -10.24 -13.42
N THR A 600 -28.91 -11.48 -13.86
CA THR A 600 -28.78 -11.86 -15.26
C THR A 600 -29.94 -12.70 -15.67
N GLU A 601 -30.57 -12.39 -16.80
CA GLU A 601 -31.65 -13.19 -17.42
C GLU A 601 -31.08 -14.47 -18.03
N HIS A 602 -32.00 -15.44 -18.29
CA HIS A 602 -31.61 -16.61 -19.08
C HIS A 602 -31.48 -16.21 -20.57
N SER A 603 -30.55 -16.87 -21.27
CA SER A 603 -30.32 -16.62 -22.69
C SER A 603 -31.52 -16.93 -23.56
N TYR A 604 -32.40 -17.89 -23.14
CA TYR A 604 -33.66 -18.17 -23.76
C TYR A 604 -34.80 -18.29 -22.74
N TYR A 605 -36.01 -18.07 -23.18
CA TYR A 605 -37.19 -18.06 -22.32
C TYR A 605 -37.56 -19.45 -21.80
N ILE A 606 -37.75 -19.56 -20.50
CA ILE A 606 -38.21 -20.72 -19.78
C ILE A 606 -39.68 -20.49 -19.37
N SER A 607 -40.61 -21.25 -19.91
CA SER A 607 -42.04 -20.96 -19.81
C SER A 607 -42.64 -21.00 -18.40
N ARG A 608 -41.94 -21.57 -17.43
CA ARG A 608 -42.35 -21.56 -16.00
C ARG A 608 -41.94 -20.29 -15.25
N TYR A 609 -41.22 -19.37 -15.89
CA TYR A 609 -40.82 -18.09 -15.32
C TYR A 609 -41.63 -16.94 -15.92
N PRO A 610 -41.78 -15.84 -15.18
CA PRO A 610 -42.37 -14.62 -15.74
C PRO A 610 -41.43 -13.96 -16.72
N GLU A 611 -41.93 -13.44 -17.85
CA GLU A 611 -41.13 -12.77 -18.87
C GLU A 611 -40.44 -11.51 -18.31
N ALA A 612 -39.19 -11.34 -18.63
CA ALA A 612 -38.31 -10.23 -18.20
C ALA A 612 -38.19 -10.06 -16.67
N ARG A 613 -38.54 -11.10 -15.89
CA ARG A 613 -38.42 -11.14 -14.43
C ARG A 613 -37.86 -12.48 -13.93
N GLU A 614 -36.84 -12.98 -14.56
CA GLU A 614 -36.14 -14.20 -14.17
C GLU A 614 -34.70 -13.91 -13.82
N ALA A 615 -34.04 -14.76 -13.05
CA ALA A 615 -32.69 -14.63 -12.65
C ALA A 615 -31.93 -15.95 -12.82
N THR A 616 -30.78 -15.88 -13.47
CA THR A 616 -29.80 -16.96 -13.58
C THR A 616 -28.75 -16.80 -12.48
N VAL A 617 -28.30 -17.93 -11.93
CA VAL A 617 -27.12 -17.95 -11.06
C VAL A 617 -26.18 -19.07 -11.47
N PHE A 618 -24.88 -18.77 -11.36
CA PHE A 618 -23.81 -19.73 -11.56
C PHE A 618 -22.69 -19.42 -10.56
N GLU A 619 -22.26 -20.42 -9.80
CA GLU A 619 -21.26 -20.22 -8.76
C GLU A 619 -19.97 -19.63 -9.32
N GLY A 620 -19.51 -18.55 -8.72
CA GLY A 620 -18.26 -17.86 -9.11
C GLY A 620 -18.35 -16.98 -10.38
N ALA A 621 -19.52 -16.96 -11.11
CA ALA A 621 -19.62 -16.22 -12.35
C ALA A 621 -20.88 -15.35 -12.46
N ILE A 622 -22.06 -15.84 -12.08
CA ILE A 622 -23.33 -15.13 -12.20
C ILE A 622 -24.04 -15.15 -10.85
N ASP A 623 -24.34 -13.98 -10.31
CA ASP A 623 -24.97 -13.83 -9.00
C ASP A 623 -26.36 -13.17 -9.11
N LEU A 624 -27.15 -13.31 -8.06
CA LEU A 624 -28.34 -12.50 -7.80
C LEU A 624 -28.06 -11.65 -6.57
N LYS A 625 -28.09 -10.32 -6.74
CA LYS A 625 -27.92 -9.36 -5.65
C LYS A 625 -29.07 -8.36 -5.62
N PHE A 626 -29.55 -8.07 -4.44
CA PHE A 626 -30.48 -6.97 -4.22
C PHE A 626 -30.13 -6.22 -2.93
N THR A 627 -30.39 -4.92 -2.90
CA THR A 627 -30.16 -4.06 -1.73
C THR A 627 -31.47 -3.71 -1.05
N ASN A 628 -31.47 -3.77 0.28
CA ASN A 628 -32.61 -3.31 1.07
C ASN A 628 -32.60 -1.77 1.18
N PRO A 629 -33.47 -1.03 0.48
CA PRO A 629 -33.46 0.44 0.51
C PRO A 629 -34.08 1.02 1.78
N ASN A 630 -34.75 0.18 2.61
CA ASN A 630 -35.49 0.63 3.78
C ASN A 630 -34.60 0.93 4.97
N ASP A 631 -35.15 1.61 5.97
CA ASP A 631 -34.51 1.84 7.28
C ASP A 631 -34.85 0.72 8.29
N THR A 632 -35.57 -0.32 7.85
CA THR A 632 -35.93 -1.52 8.60
C THR A 632 -35.29 -2.74 7.97
N GLY A 633 -35.07 -3.80 8.78
CA GLY A 633 -34.53 -5.07 8.29
C GLY A 633 -35.57 -5.86 7.46
N VAL A 634 -35.02 -6.71 6.60
CA VAL A 634 -35.79 -7.69 5.83
C VAL A 634 -35.28 -9.09 6.11
N VAL A 635 -36.17 -10.03 6.44
CA VAL A 635 -35.82 -11.44 6.66
C VAL A 635 -36.43 -12.31 5.59
N ILE A 636 -35.65 -13.23 5.05
CA ILE A 636 -36.04 -14.14 3.99
C ILE A 636 -36.56 -15.42 4.63
N GLU A 637 -37.86 -15.74 4.41
CA GLU A 637 -38.38 -17.07 4.66
C GLU A 637 -38.42 -17.82 3.33
N SER A 638 -37.85 -19.01 3.27
CA SER A 638 -37.85 -19.83 2.06
C SER A 638 -38.06 -21.29 2.39
N PHE A 639 -38.93 -21.93 1.63
CA PHE A 639 -39.21 -23.34 1.76
C PHE A 639 -39.63 -23.95 0.41
N ALA A 640 -39.34 -25.23 0.26
CA ALA A 640 -39.70 -25.96 -0.96
C ALA A 640 -40.31 -27.30 -0.61
N ASP A 641 -41.22 -27.74 -1.46
CA ASP A 641 -41.77 -29.10 -1.47
C ASP A 641 -41.32 -29.84 -2.75
N SER A 642 -41.90 -31.00 -3.03
CA SER A 642 -41.56 -31.81 -4.21
C SER A 642 -41.95 -31.16 -5.55
N SER A 643 -42.71 -30.07 -5.56
CA SER A 643 -43.32 -29.46 -6.74
C SER A 643 -43.13 -27.97 -6.88
N SER A 644 -42.87 -27.27 -5.77
CA SER A 644 -42.80 -25.82 -5.71
C SER A 644 -41.76 -25.32 -4.72
N VAL A 645 -41.31 -24.08 -4.93
CA VAL A 645 -40.51 -23.32 -3.99
C VAL A 645 -41.13 -21.96 -3.78
N THR A 646 -41.24 -21.56 -2.52
CA THR A 646 -41.80 -20.27 -2.09
C THR A 646 -40.76 -19.47 -1.33
N VAL A 647 -40.69 -18.19 -1.64
CA VAL A 647 -39.88 -17.19 -0.90
C VAL A 647 -40.82 -16.09 -0.42
N ARG A 648 -40.77 -15.78 0.88
CA ARG A 648 -41.40 -14.63 1.51
C ARG A 648 -40.35 -13.67 2.03
N LEU A 649 -40.58 -12.40 1.82
CA LEU A 649 -39.78 -11.37 2.49
C LEU A 649 -40.63 -10.77 3.62
N TRP A 650 -40.08 -10.84 4.83
CA TRP A 650 -40.66 -10.28 6.03
C TRP A 650 -40.00 -8.95 6.38
N GLY A 651 -40.79 -7.93 6.69
CA GLY A 651 -40.27 -6.61 7.01
C GLY A 651 -41.33 -5.66 7.49
N THR A 652 -41.17 -4.39 7.19
CA THR A 652 -42.21 -3.34 7.30
C THR A 652 -42.57 -2.89 5.89
N LYS A 653 -43.82 -3.00 5.52
CA LYS A 653 -44.27 -2.62 4.19
C LYS A 653 -44.30 -1.12 4.03
N THR A 654 -43.47 -0.61 3.12
CA THR A 654 -43.32 0.81 2.81
C THR A 654 -43.82 1.15 1.40
N VAL A 655 -43.86 0.17 0.50
CA VAL A 655 -44.24 0.35 -0.90
C VAL A 655 -45.17 -0.75 -1.39
N ASP A 656 -45.95 -0.42 -2.41
CA ASP A 656 -46.68 -1.35 -3.28
C ASP A 656 -45.98 -1.39 -4.63
N VAL A 657 -45.81 -2.59 -5.19
CA VAL A 657 -45.13 -2.78 -6.47
C VAL A 657 -46.07 -3.48 -7.43
N GLU A 658 -46.26 -2.87 -8.60
CA GLU A 658 -46.99 -3.42 -9.73
C GLU A 658 -46.02 -3.79 -10.86
N SER A 659 -46.25 -4.92 -11.50
CA SER A 659 -45.55 -5.37 -12.70
C SER A 659 -46.49 -5.29 -13.90
N ILE A 660 -46.07 -4.58 -14.96
CA ILE A 660 -46.82 -4.44 -16.20
C ILE A 660 -46.03 -5.11 -17.31
N THR A 661 -46.42 -6.32 -17.68
CA THR A 661 -45.76 -7.11 -18.73
C THR A 661 -46.15 -6.58 -20.11
N GLY A 662 -45.16 -6.29 -20.95
CA GLY A 662 -45.35 -5.86 -22.33
C GLY A 662 -45.60 -7.01 -23.30
N SER A 663 -46.05 -6.70 -24.50
CA SER A 663 -46.26 -7.71 -25.55
C SER A 663 -44.92 -8.20 -26.12
N ARG A 664 -44.85 -9.50 -26.48
CA ARG A 664 -43.72 -10.09 -27.19
C ARG A 664 -43.51 -9.44 -28.57
N THR A 665 -42.31 -9.11 -28.90
CA THR A 665 -41.90 -8.50 -30.17
C THR A 665 -40.69 -9.23 -30.76
N ASN A 666 -40.32 -8.94 -32.00
CA ASN A 666 -39.12 -9.44 -32.69
C ASN A 666 -38.97 -10.98 -32.61
N PRO A 667 -39.93 -11.78 -33.07
CA PRO A 667 -39.83 -13.24 -33.04
C PRO A 667 -38.66 -13.73 -33.92
N THR A 668 -37.86 -14.69 -33.42
CA THR A 668 -36.77 -15.32 -34.16
C THR A 668 -36.97 -16.85 -34.18
N SER A 669 -36.55 -17.49 -35.28
CA SER A 669 -36.71 -18.93 -35.45
C SER A 669 -35.50 -19.72 -34.93
N PRO A 670 -35.72 -20.94 -34.36
CA PRO A 670 -34.61 -21.78 -33.90
C PRO A 670 -33.81 -22.37 -35.06
N ASN A 671 -32.52 -22.50 -34.84
CA ASN A 671 -31.60 -23.28 -35.68
C ASN A 671 -31.62 -24.76 -35.28
N THR A 672 -31.10 -25.63 -36.15
CA THR A 672 -30.95 -27.05 -35.85
C THR A 672 -29.44 -27.34 -35.61
N VAL A 673 -29.14 -27.99 -34.50
CA VAL A 673 -27.83 -28.49 -34.15
C VAL A 673 -27.87 -30.01 -34.06
N THR A 674 -26.91 -30.69 -34.74
CA THR A 674 -26.81 -32.15 -34.70
C THR A 674 -25.55 -32.51 -33.89
N LEU A 675 -25.75 -33.31 -32.85
CA LEU A 675 -24.68 -33.76 -31.95
C LEU A 675 -24.57 -35.29 -31.96
N PRO A 676 -23.40 -35.87 -31.73
CA PRO A 676 -23.28 -37.29 -31.48
C PRO A 676 -24.11 -37.74 -30.27
N ALA A 677 -24.84 -38.84 -30.41
CA ALA A 677 -25.60 -39.39 -29.29
C ALA A 677 -24.63 -39.84 -28.18
N GLY A 678 -24.92 -39.48 -26.94
CA GLY A 678 -24.12 -39.81 -25.76
C GLY A 678 -24.50 -38.94 -24.58
N ALA A 679 -23.80 -39.04 -23.48
CA ALA A 679 -24.10 -38.30 -22.23
C ALA A 679 -24.05 -36.76 -22.39
N GLY A 680 -23.32 -36.23 -23.37
CA GLY A 680 -23.25 -34.77 -23.66
C GLY A 680 -24.31 -34.29 -24.68
N CYS A 681 -25.31 -35.13 -25.09
CA CYS A 681 -26.34 -34.69 -26.01
C CYS A 681 -27.74 -34.74 -25.34
N VAL A 682 -28.25 -33.55 -25.01
CA VAL A 682 -29.67 -33.41 -24.55
C VAL A 682 -30.53 -32.96 -25.74
N ALA A 683 -31.44 -33.85 -26.18
CA ALA A 683 -32.31 -33.52 -27.30
C ALA A 683 -33.30 -32.40 -26.96
N SER A 684 -33.53 -31.46 -27.92
CA SER A 684 -34.46 -30.34 -27.77
C SER A 684 -35.38 -30.21 -28.98
N GLY A 685 -36.65 -29.97 -28.75
CA GLY A 685 -37.62 -29.65 -29.82
C GLY A 685 -37.50 -28.22 -30.37
N GLY A 686 -36.67 -27.41 -29.74
CA GLY A 686 -36.51 -25.99 -30.09
C GLY A 686 -37.68 -25.12 -29.62
N GLY A 687 -37.45 -23.79 -29.70
CA GLY A 687 -38.47 -22.79 -29.39
C GLY A 687 -38.14 -21.45 -30.01
N PRO A 688 -39.12 -20.58 -30.32
CA PRO A 688 -38.83 -19.27 -30.89
C PRO A 688 -38.19 -18.35 -29.82
N GLY A 689 -37.25 -17.52 -30.25
CA GLY A 689 -36.80 -16.38 -29.48
C GLY A 689 -37.72 -15.17 -29.72
N PHE A 690 -37.68 -14.21 -28.81
CA PHE A 690 -38.47 -12.99 -28.88
C PHE A 690 -37.90 -11.93 -27.92
N THR A 691 -38.42 -10.69 -28.03
CA THR A 691 -38.12 -9.62 -27.06
C THR A 691 -39.36 -9.41 -26.20
N ALA A 692 -39.20 -9.40 -24.88
CA ALA A 692 -40.22 -9.08 -23.90
C ALA A 692 -39.81 -7.89 -23.04
N SER A 693 -40.78 -7.26 -22.40
CA SER A 693 -40.51 -6.21 -21.41
C SER A 693 -41.41 -6.32 -20.19
N ASP A 694 -40.89 -5.84 -19.06
CA ASP A 694 -41.66 -5.67 -17.83
C ASP A 694 -41.42 -4.26 -17.28
N THR A 695 -42.49 -3.62 -16.80
CA THR A 695 -42.44 -2.29 -16.20
C THR A 695 -42.75 -2.42 -14.72
N LYS A 696 -41.75 -2.18 -13.86
CA LYS A 696 -41.87 -2.08 -12.41
C LYS A 696 -42.38 -0.71 -12.03
N VAL A 697 -43.51 -0.63 -11.40
CA VAL A 697 -44.12 0.59 -10.85
C VAL A 697 -44.11 0.47 -9.35
N ILE A 698 -43.41 1.40 -8.66
CA ILE A 698 -43.34 1.44 -7.20
C ILE A 698 -44.19 2.62 -6.73
N SER A 699 -45.10 2.39 -5.82
CA SER A 699 -45.95 3.39 -5.17
C SER A 699 -45.74 3.36 -3.66
N ASP A 700 -45.83 4.50 -3.01
CA ASP A 700 -45.85 4.61 -1.56
C ASP A 700 -47.10 3.93 -0.97
N ALA A 701 -46.90 2.98 -0.07
CA ALA A 701 -47.97 2.16 0.46
C ALA A 701 -49.05 2.94 1.26
N ALA A 702 -48.63 4.07 1.88
CA ALA A 702 -49.55 4.88 2.69
C ALA A 702 -50.35 5.89 1.87
N SER A 703 -49.75 6.48 0.83
CA SER A 703 -50.34 7.56 0.03
C SER A 703 -50.76 7.12 -1.37
N ASN A 704 -50.39 5.95 -1.79
CA ASN A 704 -50.59 5.41 -3.15
C ASN A 704 -49.98 6.30 -4.26
N ARG A 705 -49.00 7.13 -3.89
CA ARG A 705 -48.28 8.00 -4.82
C ARG A 705 -47.19 7.22 -5.53
N GLU A 706 -47.17 7.26 -6.87
CA GLU A 706 -46.12 6.65 -7.66
C GLU A 706 -44.76 7.31 -7.29
N LEU A 707 -43.78 6.48 -6.91
CA LEU A 707 -42.43 6.86 -6.55
C LEU A 707 -41.47 6.68 -7.71
N SER A 708 -41.64 5.55 -8.45
CA SER A 708 -40.79 5.28 -9.60
C SER A 708 -41.49 4.36 -10.61
N ARG A 709 -41.05 4.46 -11.85
CA ARG A 709 -41.49 3.60 -12.97
C ARG A 709 -40.28 3.26 -13.82
N ASN A 710 -39.93 1.99 -13.92
CA ASN A 710 -38.77 1.54 -14.69
C ASN A 710 -39.18 0.36 -15.59
N THR A 711 -38.81 0.42 -16.88
CA THR A 711 -39.07 -0.64 -17.86
C THR A 711 -37.78 -1.36 -18.20
N ARG A 712 -37.75 -2.66 -17.96
CA ARG A 712 -36.70 -3.57 -18.40
C ARG A 712 -37.12 -4.26 -19.69
N THR A 713 -36.22 -4.44 -20.62
CA THR A 713 -36.44 -5.15 -21.88
C THR A 713 -35.39 -6.25 -22.02
N VAL A 714 -35.87 -7.46 -22.25
CA VAL A 714 -35.09 -8.68 -22.36
C VAL A 714 -35.23 -9.27 -23.75
N LYS A 715 -34.14 -9.63 -24.37
CA LYS A 715 -34.10 -10.35 -25.65
C LYS A 715 -33.77 -11.82 -25.37
N TYR A 716 -34.75 -12.70 -25.62
CA TYR A 716 -34.55 -14.14 -25.56
C TYR A 716 -34.09 -14.67 -26.90
N ASP A 717 -33.03 -15.44 -26.92
CA ASP A 717 -32.54 -16.15 -28.08
C ASP A 717 -33.44 -17.39 -28.35
N PRO A 718 -33.54 -17.86 -29.61
CA PRO A 718 -34.32 -19.07 -29.89
C PRO A 718 -33.64 -20.32 -29.31
N ILE A 719 -34.41 -21.20 -28.70
CA ILE A 719 -33.92 -22.50 -28.21
C ILE A 719 -33.59 -23.36 -29.42
N PRO A 720 -32.35 -23.85 -29.59
CA PRO A 720 -31.97 -24.66 -30.74
C PRO A 720 -32.71 -26.01 -30.75
N ILE A 721 -33.04 -26.47 -31.91
CA ILE A 721 -33.50 -27.86 -32.13
C ILE A 721 -32.27 -28.76 -32.06
N VAL A 722 -32.12 -29.54 -31.00
CA VAL A 722 -30.96 -30.44 -30.81
C VAL A 722 -31.34 -31.86 -31.21
N LYS A 723 -30.64 -32.42 -32.21
CA LYS A 723 -30.80 -33.79 -32.66
C LYS A 723 -29.58 -34.63 -32.25
N CYS A 724 -29.79 -35.65 -31.41
CA CYS A 724 -28.77 -36.60 -31.04
C CYS A 724 -28.74 -37.74 -32.08
N VAL A 725 -27.68 -37.81 -32.88
CA VAL A 725 -27.55 -38.87 -33.90
C VAL A 725 -26.42 -39.84 -33.51
N GLN A 726 -26.68 -41.15 -33.72
CA GLN A 726 -25.60 -42.10 -33.52
C GLN A 726 -24.52 -41.87 -34.60
N PRO A 727 -23.25 -41.88 -34.26
CA PRO A 727 -22.20 -41.83 -35.27
C PRO A 727 -22.37 -43.02 -36.19
N ASP A 728 -22.29 -42.74 -37.51
CA ASP A 728 -22.39 -43.81 -38.52
C ASP A 728 -21.39 -44.91 -38.14
N ARG A 729 -21.95 -46.12 -37.92
CA ARG A 729 -21.13 -47.30 -37.74
C ARG A 729 -20.36 -47.46 -39.05
N PRO A 730 -19.03 -47.47 -39.06
CA PRO A 730 -18.32 -47.76 -40.32
C PRO A 730 -18.85 -49.05 -40.90
N ASP A 731 -19.24 -49.00 -42.18
CA ASP A 731 -19.73 -50.14 -42.92
C ASP A 731 -18.74 -51.32 -42.69
N PRO A 732 -19.18 -52.49 -42.28
CA PRO A 732 -18.29 -53.60 -42.08
C PRO A 732 -17.53 -53.81 -43.41
N SER A 733 -16.22 -53.67 -43.37
CA SER A 733 -15.34 -53.96 -44.50
C SER A 733 -15.84 -55.23 -45.17
N PRO A 734 -16.03 -55.23 -46.51
CA PRO A 734 -16.47 -56.43 -47.19
C PRO A 734 -15.52 -57.58 -46.85
N ALA A 735 -16.10 -58.71 -46.44
CA ALA A 735 -15.34 -59.89 -46.09
C ALA A 735 -14.34 -60.24 -47.23
N PRO A 736 -13.08 -60.59 -46.95
CA PRO A 736 -12.14 -60.95 -47.96
C PRO A 736 -12.74 -62.10 -48.80
N ARG A 737 -12.72 -61.97 -50.14
CA ARG A 737 -13.17 -62.97 -51.10
C ARG A 737 -12.32 -64.23 -50.88
N PRO A 738 -12.96 -65.38 -50.72
CA PRO A 738 -12.17 -66.64 -50.56
C PRO A 738 -11.22 -66.81 -51.77
N GLU A 739 -9.97 -67.14 -51.48
CA GLU A 739 -9.00 -67.50 -52.47
C GLU A 739 -9.47 -68.77 -53.23
N PRO A 740 -9.31 -68.79 -54.56
CA PRO A 740 -9.66 -70.01 -55.32
C PRO A 740 -8.76 -71.16 -54.89
N GLU A 741 -9.40 -72.35 -54.59
CA GLU A 741 -8.68 -73.59 -54.32
C GLU A 741 -7.80 -73.93 -55.51
N PRO A 742 -6.55 -74.44 -55.33
CA PRO A 742 -5.72 -74.90 -56.39
C PRO A 742 -6.30 -76.19 -56.93
N ASP A 743 -6.50 -76.19 -58.29
CA ASP A 743 -6.85 -77.41 -59.05
C ASP A 743 -5.80 -78.45 -58.89
N GLU A 744 -6.26 -79.70 -58.57
CA GLU A 744 -5.47 -80.98 -58.64
C GLU A 744 -5.07 -81.38 -60.05
#